data_42cc2497ab1756ee74ca3bb30bcb07a5
#
_entry.id   42cc2497ab1756ee74ca3bb30bcb07a5
#
_cell.length_a   1.000
_cell.length_b   1.000
_cell.length_c   1.000
_cell.angle_alpha   90.00
_cell.angle_beta   90.00
_cell.angle_gamma   90.00
#
_symmetry.space_group_name_H-M   'P 1'
#
loop_
_entity.id
_entity.type
_entity.pdbx_description
1 polymer ?
#
loop_
_entity_poly.entity_id
_entity_poly.type
_entity_poly.pdbx_seq_one_letter_code
_entity_poly.pdbx_strand_id
1 'polypeptide(L)'
;MPELEALRNPILNSPFEPPGSHFEIGPQGPTGTILPGRRLSESFIPLPANQKARRAGRGEQQTLDFDPTGERRELNSLINDIRYEVERWRLLNWNGVTPYTRKLLNHWSAGAPVRDDPVFFCQREAAETAIFLAEVAGRHGTADYRRRLEVTNNDHNNSLSRIALKMATGTGKTVVMAMLIAWQTVNKVMTPRDARFAKRFLVVTPGITIRDRLGVLHPERDDSYYRQRDLVPPDLWDALFKAQIAIVNYHTFLPRDAKEIEGVSSNTRKLLLGGRSHLADPFEETPEMVSARILRSFGREDGGLIVINDEAHHCYQDRLLDADPTDKETEERNREARKWFEGLVHLRRRTDIKAVYDLSATPYYLQGSGYNEGFIFPWTVSDFSLMDAIESGIVKIPRVPVDDDAAGMELTYLNLWDHIHPPLPKRRVSRAEVETMAGWTMPDALEGALRSLYRSYERSHARYEAQLEELGEPPPVMIIICPNTVVSKLVFDWVAGREMASDDGGKRSVAGNLSLLSNVEGGEWVGRQRTILVDSAQLESGQPLGPEFRRDAAREIEVFKRAYRQRNPGADVDALTDADLLREAMNTVGRHGKLGEHIHCVVSVGMLTEGWDANTVTHILGIRPFRSQLLCEQVVGRGLRRRDYTVNPEGRLEPEYAEVYGVPFASIPSDRTIPKPKLTRPPVEVRALPERWRLAIRFPKLDGYRIELPDQPLAASFDASSRMEILELPEALWVLHQGVAGTPEETELEEIRGARAQEVTFRLAKRLLEDERFFGTPEHDRRPWLFPQLVDISRRWMGECLVLGPRVPVGLLLFGQNAARAAEKIYAAIAHTYGEGERRLVPILRRFDRSGSTEDVHFITHKATMAPQPEKSHLNHVVLDGVRGNSWEEALATFLEHDPRVRAYVKNERLGFTIPYVHEGRTHDYIPDFLVSLQGSDSVERTLVVEVSGGRKSPGPTEAKAGTARNLWSPAVNNTGDFGLWGYAEVHNPKDELHLLSLAIDSLLGIQPSQGAAAASAA
;
A
#
# COMPACT_ATOMS: atom_id res chain seq x y z
N MET A 1 -13.59 -14.99 -19.27
CA MET A 1 -14.09 -13.62 -19.02
C MET A 1 -14.63 -13.45 -17.59
N PRO A 2 -15.44 -14.37 -16.99
CA PRO A 2 -15.82 -14.30 -15.56
C PRO A 2 -14.61 -14.34 -14.60
N GLU A 3 -13.58 -15.07 -14.92
CA GLU A 3 -12.34 -15.19 -14.14
C GLU A 3 -11.56 -13.86 -13.99
N LEU A 4 -11.59 -13.00 -15.00
CA LEU A 4 -10.95 -11.67 -14.95
C LEU A 4 -11.75 -10.65 -14.12
N GLU A 5 -13.05 -10.82 -14.01
CA GLU A 5 -13.94 -9.95 -13.24
C GLU A 5 -13.87 -10.27 -11.74
N ALA A 6 -13.77 -11.55 -11.38
CA ALA A 6 -13.54 -11.99 -10.00
C ALA A 6 -12.19 -11.50 -9.44
N LEU A 7 -11.15 -11.38 -10.29
CA LEU A 7 -9.87 -10.82 -9.87
C LEU A 7 -9.91 -9.29 -9.66
N ARG A 8 -10.92 -8.60 -10.21
CA ARG A 8 -11.11 -7.14 -10.00
C ARG A 8 -11.73 -6.84 -8.63
N ASN A 9 -12.61 -7.71 -8.14
CA ASN A 9 -13.17 -7.62 -6.79
C ASN A 9 -12.97 -8.97 -6.09
N PRO A 10 -11.85 -9.17 -5.37
CA PRO A 10 -11.54 -10.44 -4.72
C PRO A 10 -12.32 -10.68 -3.43
N ILE A 11 -13.33 -9.88 -3.08
CA ILE A 11 -14.16 -10.07 -1.90
C ILE A 11 -15.21 -11.13 -2.23
N LEU A 12 -14.97 -12.36 -1.78
CA LEU A 12 -15.82 -13.51 -2.02
C LEU A 12 -16.80 -13.78 -0.87
N ASN A 13 -16.43 -13.40 0.35
CA ASN A 13 -17.10 -13.83 1.58
C ASN A 13 -17.57 -12.64 2.43
N SER A 14 -18.61 -12.86 3.22
CA SER A 14 -19.00 -11.95 4.31
C SER A 14 -17.91 -11.97 5.41
N PRO A 15 -17.57 -10.84 6.05
CA PRO A 15 -16.62 -10.80 7.16
C PRO A 15 -17.17 -11.45 8.45
N PHE A 16 -18.49 -11.69 8.53
CA PHE A 16 -19.18 -12.17 9.72
C PHE A 16 -19.46 -13.67 9.72
N GLU A 17 -19.41 -14.29 8.53
CA GLU A 17 -19.71 -15.71 8.34
C GLU A 17 -18.43 -16.50 8.02
N PRO A 18 -18.45 -17.85 8.24
CA PRO A 18 -17.36 -18.70 7.78
C PRO A 18 -17.12 -18.54 6.28
N PRO A 19 -15.86 -18.43 5.81
CA PRO A 19 -15.57 -18.35 4.38
C PRO A 19 -16.16 -19.55 3.62
N GLY A 20 -17.05 -19.27 2.67
CA GLY A 20 -17.72 -20.30 1.84
C GLY A 20 -16.98 -20.59 0.53
N SER A 21 -16.03 -19.76 0.14
CA SER A 21 -15.24 -19.92 -1.08
C SER A 21 -13.87 -19.25 -0.95
N HIS A 22 -12.94 -19.67 -1.81
CA HIS A 22 -11.60 -19.09 -1.85
C HIS A 22 -11.01 -19.22 -3.26
N PHE A 23 -10.05 -18.35 -3.61
CA PHE A 23 -9.29 -18.50 -4.85
C PHE A 23 -8.30 -19.66 -4.77
N GLU A 24 -8.19 -20.43 -5.85
CA GLU A 24 -7.09 -21.35 -6.04
C GLU A 24 -5.77 -20.56 -6.17
N ILE A 25 -4.74 -20.97 -5.42
CA ILE A 25 -3.41 -20.35 -5.48
C ILE A 25 -2.47 -21.26 -6.29
N GLY A 26 -2.13 -20.81 -7.49
CA GLY A 26 -1.09 -21.40 -8.34
C GLY A 26 0.32 -20.93 -7.95
N PRO A 27 1.34 -21.38 -8.71
CA PRO A 27 2.73 -20.99 -8.48
C PRO A 27 3.02 -19.49 -8.64
N GLN A 28 2.14 -18.76 -9.31
CA GLN A 28 2.29 -17.32 -9.58
C GLN A 28 1.22 -16.46 -8.87
N GLY A 29 0.52 -17.03 -7.89
CA GLY A 29 -0.57 -16.38 -7.19
C GLY A 29 -1.95 -16.95 -7.54
N PRO A 30 -3.06 -16.23 -7.24
CA PRO A 30 -4.40 -16.68 -7.53
C PRO A 30 -4.61 -16.95 -9.03
N THR A 31 -5.14 -18.14 -9.36
CA THR A 31 -5.38 -18.55 -10.75
C THR A 31 -6.64 -17.91 -11.37
N GLY A 32 -7.47 -17.25 -10.53
CA GLY A 32 -8.81 -16.79 -10.91
C GLY A 32 -9.90 -17.83 -10.69
N THR A 33 -9.54 -19.10 -10.50
CA THR A 33 -10.49 -20.18 -10.18
C THR A 33 -10.97 -20.04 -8.74
N ILE A 34 -12.29 -20.04 -8.54
CA ILE A 34 -12.91 -20.02 -7.22
C ILE A 34 -13.25 -21.44 -6.81
N LEU A 35 -12.68 -21.87 -5.67
CA LEU A 35 -12.94 -23.19 -5.08
C LEU A 35 -13.98 -23.08 -3.96
N PRO A 36 -14.90 -24.02 -3.83
CA PRO A 36 -15.86 -24.03 -2.73
C PRO A 36 -15.20 -24.41 -1.40
N GLY A 37 -15.76 -23.88 -0.31
CA GLY A 37 -15.29 -24.13 1.05
C GLY A 37 -14.12 -23.23 1.45
N ARG A 38 -13.70 -23.37 2.70
CA ARG A 38 -12.61 -22.59 3.27
C ARG A 38 -11.24 -23.13 2.85
N ARG A 39 -10.29 -22.24 2.60
CA ARG A 39 -8.88 -22.59 2.33
C ARG A 39 -8.27 -23.38 3.48
N LEU A 40 -7.55 -24.45 3.19
CA LEU A 40 -6.77 -25.19 4.19
C LEU A 40 -5.62 -24.33 4.71
N SER A 41 -5.27 -24.48 5.99
CA SER A 41 -4.09 -23.84 6.56
C SER A 41 -2.84 -24.53 6.06
N GLU A 42 -1.93 -23.74 5.46
CA GLU A 42 -0.64 -24.18 4.91
C GLU A 42 0.47 -23.23 5.36
N SER A 43 1.70 -23.73 5.43
CA SER A 43 2.91 -22.96 5.68
C SER A 43 3.86 -23.01 4.49
N PHE A 44 4.52 -21.89 4.20
CA PHE A 44 5.50 -21.76 3.14
C PHE A 44 6.89 -21.69 3.76
N ILE A 45 7.71 -22.73 3.54
CA ILE A 45 9.05 -22.85 4.11
C ILE A 45 10.09 -22.57 3.03
N PRO A 46 10.91 -21.50 3.15
CA PRO A 46 11.97 -21.20 2.20
C PRO A 46 13.02 -22.33 2.17
N LEU A 47 13.45 -22.75 0.98
CA LEU A 47 14.52 -23.73 0.84
C LEU A 47 15.89 -23.08 1.05
N PRO A 48 16.78 -23.64 1.88
CA PRO A 48 18.14 -23.14 2.05
C PRO A 48 18.90 -23.06 0.72
N ALA A 49 19.61 -21.96 0.50
CA ALA A 49 20.34 -21.68 -0.74
C ALA A 49 21.30 -22.82 -1.19
N ASN A 50 21.90 -23.52 -0.24
CA ASN A 50 22.83 -24.65 -0.50
C ASN A 50 22.13 -25.90 -1.08
N GLN A 51 20.83 -26.07 -0.89
CA GLN A 51 20.09 -27.19 -1.51
C GLN A 51 19.67 -26.86 -2.95
N LYS A 52 19.50 -25.57 -3.30
CA LYS A 52 19.21 -25.12 -4.66
C LYS A 52 20.38 -25.45 -5.63
N ALA A 53 21.61 -25.27 -5.19
CA ALA A 53 22.83 -25.54 -5.99
C ALA A 53 23.13 -27.04 -6.18
N ARG A 54 22.80 -27.90 -5.21
CA ARG A 54 23.05 -29.35 -5.30
C ARG A 54 22.04 -30.10 -6.17
N ARG A 55 20.84 -29.58 -6.37
CA ARG A 55 19.76 -30.22 -7.15
C ARG A 55 19.82 -29.92 -8.65
N ALA A 56 20.42 -28.80 -9.06
CA ALA A 56 20.63 -28.48 -10.48
C ALA A 56 21.56 -29.44 -11.24
N GLY A 57 22.25 -30.38 -10.56
CA GLY A 57 23.24 -31.29 -11.14
C GLY A 57 22.86 -32.78 -11.11
N ARG A 58 21.72 -33.21 -10.62
CA ARG A 58 21.31 -34.62 -10.63
C ARG A 58 19.91 -34.79 -11.17
N GLY A 59 19.80 -35.28 -12.39
CA GLY A 59 18.57 -35.70 -13.02
C GLY A 59 18.03 -36.97 -12.33
N GLU A 60 17.14 -36.80 -11.35
CA GLU A 60 16.19 -37.82 -10.89
C GLU A 60 14.86 -37.11 -10.62
N GLN A 61 13.87 -37.54 -11.40
CA GLN A 61 12.47 -37.17 -11.23
C GLN A 61 11.96 -37.70 -9.89
N GLN A 62 11.93 -36.85 -8.87
CA GLN A 62 10.98 -36.94 -7.80
C GLN A 62 10.08 -35.72 -7.92
N THR A 63 8.85 -35.95 -8.28
CA THR A 63 7.74 -34.99 -8.25
C THR A 63 7.48 -34.60 -6.79
N LEU A 64 8.25 -33.61 -6.31
CA LEU A 64 7.90 -32.85 -5.12
C LEU A 64 7.28 -31.55 -5.62
N ASP A 65 6.08 -31.26 -5.19
CA ASP A 65 5.38 -29.99 -5.47
C ASP A 65 6.19 -28.83 -4.90
N PHE A 66 7.04 -28.27 -5.73
CA PHE A 66 7.77 -27.05 -5.41
C PHE A 66 7.13 -25.88 -6.15
N ASP A 67 6.79 -24.85 -5.39
CA ASP A 67 6.51 -23.54 -5.94
C ASP A 67 7.76 -23.04 -6.71
N PRO A 68 7.62 -22.42 -7.91
CA PRO A 68 8.73 -21.81 -8.64
C PRO A 68 9.47 -20.74 -7.84
N THR A 69 8.90 -20.19 -6.77
CA THR A 69 9.58 -19.31 -5.79
C THR A 69 10.66 -20.06 -5.00
N GLY A 70 10.67 -21.41 -5.01
CA GLY A 70 11.58 -22.25 -4.24
C GLY A 70 11.18 -22.39 -2.78
N GLU A 71 9.90 -22.25 -2.47
CA GLU A 71 9.30 -22.54 -1.18
C GLU A 71 8.66 -23.94 -1.17
N ARG A 72 8.68 -24.59 -0.02
CA ARG A 72 7.97 -25.85 0.22
C ARG A 72 6.66 -25.57 0.93
N ARG A 73 5.57 -26.11 0.41
CA ARG A 73 4.24 -26.04 1.06
C ARG A 73 4.07 -27.21 2.02
N GLU A 74 3.67 -26.93 3.23
CA GLU A 74 3.33 -27.95 4.24
C GLU A 74 1.93 -27.67 4.83
N LEU A 75 1.06 -28.70 4.83
CA LEU A 75 -0.25 -28.63 5.46
C LEU A 75 -0.13 -28.55 6.98
N ASN A 76 -0.79 -27.60 7.60
CA ASN A 76 -0.87 -27.45 9.06
C ASN A 76 -1.98 -28.37 9.63
N SER A 77 -1.71 -29.68 9.69
CA SER A 77 -2.70 -30.70 10.06
C SER A 77 -3.40 -30.41 11.40
N LEU A 78 -2.64 -30.00 12.44
CA LEU A 78 -3.21 -29.67 13.75
C LEU A 78 -4.25 -28.56 13.67
N ILE A 79 -3.96 -27.49 12.93
CA ILE A 79 -4.87 -26.36 12.75
C ILE A 79 -6.12 -26.80 12.00
N ASN A 80 -5.97 -27.55 10.92
CA ASN A 80 -7.09 -28.01 10.10
C ASN A 80 -8.00 -28.99 10.87
N ASP A 81 -7.42 -29.91 11.67
CA ASP A 81 -8.16 -30.84 12.52
C ASP A 81 -8.97 -30.09 13.60
N ILE A 82 -8.33 -29.13 14.31
CA ILE A 82 -9.00 -28.32 15.34
C ILE A 82 -10.11 -27.48 14.71
N ARG A 83 -9.86 -26.86 13.57
CA ARG A 83 -10.83 -26.06 12.83
C ARG A 83 -12.08 -26.85 12.47
N TYR A 84 -11.92 -28.09 11.98
CA TYR A 84 -13.02 -28.99 11.68
C TYR A 84 -13.86 -29.31 12.93
N GLU A 85 -13.22 -29.61 14.06
CA GLU A 85 -13.93 -29.91 15.32
C GLU A 85 -14.62 -28.67 15.91
N VAL A 86 -14.01 -27.48 15.82
CA VAL A 86 -14.61 -26.20 16.27
C VAL A 86 -15.83 -25.87 15.43
N GLU A 87 -15.78 -26.06 14.12
CA GLU A 87 -16.93 -25.88 13.22
C GLU A 87 -18.07 -26.82 13.58
N ARG A 88 -17.78 -28.08 13.74
CA ARG A 88 -18.76 -29.09 14.16
C ARG A 88 -19.35 -28.78 15.54
N TRP A 89 -18.53 -28.32 16.49
CA TRP A 89 -18.96 -27.92 17.81
C TRP A 89 -19.86 -26.69 17.79
N ARG A 90 -19.57 -25.72 16.91
CA ARG A 90 -20.42 -24.55 16.65
C ARG A 90 -21.79 -24.96 16.14
N LEU A 91 -21.88 -25.89 15.17
CA LEU A 91 -23.14 -26.42 14.65
C LEU A 91 -23.96 -27.15 15.72
N LEU A 92 -23.32 -27.68 16.75
CA LEU A 92 -23.97 -28.33 17.92
C LEU A 92 -24.29 -27.32 19.04
N ASN A 93 -24.32 -26.02 18.72
CA ASN A 93 -24.65 -24.91 19.63
C ASN A 93 -23.77 -24.91 20.89
N TRP A 94 -22.47 -25.08 20.69
CA TRP A 94 -21.40 -24.99 21.70
C TRP A 94 -21.66 -25.87 22.97
N ASN A 95 -22.00 -27.10 22.79
CA ASN A 95 -22.22 -28.01 23.91
C ASN A 95 -20.98 -28.22 24.78
N GLY A 96 -21.16 -28.38 26.08
CA GLY A 96 -20.10 -28.69 27.04
C GLY A 96 -19.41 -27.52 27.70
N VAL A 97 -19.79 -26.25 27.38
CA VAL A 97 -19.27 -25.07 28.04
C VAL A 97 -20.12 -24.63 29.24
N THR A 98 -19.57 -23.67 30.04
CA THR A 98 -20.34 -23.08 31.15
C THR A 98 -21.55 -22.27 30.62
N PRO A 99 -22.58 -21.99 31.41
CA PRO A 99 -23.69 -21.12 31.01
C PRO A 99 -23.25 -19.71 30.64
N TYR A 100 -22.23 -19.20 31.33
CA TYR A 100 -21.68 -17.86 31.06
C TYR A 100 -20.90 -17.80 29.76
N THR A 101 -20.08 -18.80 29.50
CA THR A 101 -19.39 -18.97 28.22
C THR A 101 -20.40 -19.06 27.06
N ARG A 102 -21.45 -19.86 27.20
CA ARG A 102 -22.50 -19.96 26.19
C ARG A 102 -23.20 -18.62 25.94
N LYS A 103 -23.41 -17.83 27.00
CA LYS A 103 -24.02 -16.50 26.89
C LYS A 103 -23.13 -15.55 26.09
N LEU A 104 -21.81 -15.56 26.34
CA LEU A 104 -20.83 -14.78 25.57
C LEU A 104 -20.78 -15.25 24.10
N LEU A 105 -20.71 -16.54 23.84
CA LEU A 105 -20.70 -17.11 22.49
C LEU A 105 -21.96 -16.74 21.68
N ASN A 106 -23.13 -16.82 22.30
CA ASN A 106 -24.39 -16.36 21.70
C ASN A 106 -24.36 -14.85 21.42
N HIS A 107 -23.78 -14.04 22.30
CA HIS A 107 -23.66 -12.60 22.14
C HIS A 107 -22.69 -12.25 21.00
N TRP A 108 -21.67 -13.04 20.74
CA TRP A 108 -20.71 -12.84 19.65
C TRP A 108 -21.15 -13.47 18.32
N SER A 109 -22.22 -14.25 18.30
CA SER A 109 -22.67 -14.93 17.08
C SER A 109 -23.29 -13.96 16.07
N ALA A 110 -23.25 -14.29 14.79
CA ALA A 110 -23.86 -13.49 13.72
C ALA A 110 -25.38 -13.39 13.84
N GLY A 111 -26.05 -14.33 14.51
CA GLY A 111 -27.49 -14.33 14.77
C GLY A 111 -27.90 -13.59 16.06
N ALA A 112 -27.00 -12.87 16.71
CA ALA A 112 -27.33 -12.06 17.88
C ALA A 112 -28.27 -10.90 17.52
N PRO A 113 -29.04 -10.34 18.47
CA PRO A 113 -29.84 -9.14 18.22
C PRO A 113 -28.99 -8.03 17.61
N VAL A 114 -29.58 -7.27 16.70
CA VAL A 114 -28.91 -6.23 15.88
C VAL A 114 -27.87 -5.47 16.71
N ARG A 115 -26.62 -5.59 16.30
CA ARG A 115 -25.49 -4.88 16.88
C ARG A 115 -25.00 -3.85 15.87
N ASP A 116 -24.69 -2.65 16.34
CA ASP A 116 -24.14 -1.60 15.48
C ASP A 116 -22.74 -1.96 14.94
N ASP A 117 -22.01 -2.84 15.66
CA ASP A 117 -20.64 -3.26 15.30
C ASP A 117 -20.44 -4.77 15.59
N PRO A 118 -20.86 -5.64 14.67
CA PRO A 118 -20.76 -7.08 14.86
C PRO A 118 -19.32 -7.57 14.83
N VAL A 119 -19.04 -8.64 15.60
CA VAL A 119 -17.71 -9.27 15.67
C VAL A 119 -17.43 -10.04 14.39
N PHE A 120 -16.26 -9.82 13.79
CA PHE A 120 -15.83 -10.56 12.61
C PHE A 120 -15.70 -12.07 12.89
N PHE A 121 -15.95 -12.87 11.87
CA PHE A 121 -15.83 -14.32 11.97
C PHE A 121 -14.45 -14.76 12.49
N CYS A 122 -13.37 -14.18 11.98
CA CYS A 122 -11.99 -14.51 12.41
C CYS A 122 -11.73 -14.24 13.91
N GLN A 123 -12.34 -13.19 14.45
CA GLN A 123 -12.24 -12.83 15.88
C GLN A 123 -13.01 -13.86 16.72
N ARG A 124 -14.23 -14.18 16.29
CA ARG A 124 -15.07 -15.18 16.94
C ARG A 124 -14.40 -16.55 16.90
N GLU A 125 -13.92 -17.00 15.76
CA GLU A 125 -13.26 -18.30 15.61
C GLU A 125 -12.00 -18.44 16.48
N ALA A 126 -11.17 -17.39 16.56
CA ALA A 126 -9.99 -17.39 17.42
C ALA A 126 -10.37 -17.57 18.91
N ALA A 127 -11.40 -16.84 19.38
CA ALA A 127 -11.93 -17.00 20.73
C ALA A 127 -12.59 -18.37 20.94
N GLU A 128 -13.41 -18.82 20.00
CA GLU A 128 -14.05 -20.16 20.03
C GLU A 128 -13.01 -21.28 20.12
N THR A 129 -11.91 -21.20 19.37
CA THR A 129 -10.82 -22.17 19.40
C THR A 129 -10.18 -22.25 20.78
N ALA A 130 -9.87 -21.10 21.40
CA ALA A 130 -9.32 -21.06 22.74
C ALA A 130 -10.31 -21.64 23.78
N ILE A 131 -11.60 -21.31 23.68
CA ILE A 131 -12.68 -21.82 24.54
C ILE A 131 -12.84 -23.33 24.36
N PHE A 132 -12.90 -23.82 23.12
CA PHE A 132 -13.02 -25.26 22.79
C PHE A 132 -11.89 -26.06 23.44
N LEU A 133 -10.65 -25.62 23.29
CA LEU A 133 -9.49 -26.29 23.86
C LEU A 133 -9.52 -26.29 25.39
N ALA A 134 -10.00 -25.21 26.04
CA ALA A 134 -10.03 -25.10 27.48
C ALA A 134 -11.20 -25.84 28.14
N GLU A 135 -12.40 -25.82 27.52
CA GLU A 135 -13.62 -26.33 28.14
C GLU A 135 -14.11 -27.66 27.57
N VAL A 136 -13.86 -27.96 26.28
CA VAL A 136 -14.52 -29.05 25.56
C VAL A 136 -13.56 -30.16 25.11
N ALA A 137 -12.40 -29.83 24.60
CA ALA A 137 -11.44 -30.81 24.05
C ALA A 137 -11.12 -31.95 25.05
N GLY A 138 -11.11 -33.18 24.56
CA GLY A 138 -10.94 -34.40 25.39
C GLY A 138 -12.15 -34.76 26.23
N ARG A 139 -13.34 -34.14 26.00
CA ARG A 139 -14.61 -34.45 26.65
C ARG A 139 -15.70 -34.71 25.64
N HIS A 140 -16.73 -35.42 26.04
CA HIS A 140 -17.94 -35.66 25.19
C HIS A 140 -17.64 -36.25 23.80
N GLY A 141 -16.62 -37.12 23.71
CA GLY A 141 -16.25 -37.76 22.44
C GLY A 141 -15.42 -36.90 21.48
N THR A 142 -14.96 -35.75 21.90
CA THR A 142 -14.03 -34.91 21.13
C THR A 142 -12.59 -35.38 21.31
N ALA A 143 -11.74 -35.19 20.31
CA ALA A 143 -10.32 -35.51 20.38
C ALA A 143 -9.58 -34.67 21.47
N ASP A 144 -8.61 -35.29 22.14
CA ASP A 144 -7.86 -34.64 23.20
C ASP A 144 -6.65 -33.87 22.65
N TYR A 145 -6.94 -32.79 21.98
CA TYR A 145 -5.89 -31.86 21.45
C TYR A 145 -5.03 -31.24 22.56
N ARG A 146 -5.53 -31.16 23.80
CA ARG A 146 -4.73 -30.60 24.92
C ARG A 146 -3.53 -31.47 25.22
N ARG A 147 -3.67 -32.80 25.17
CA ARG A 147 -2.55 -33.72 25.38
C ARG A 147 -1.49 -33.55 24.26
N ARG A 148 -1.94 -33.39 23.01
CA ARG A 148 -1.02 -33.12 21.88
C ARG A 148 -0.26 -31.81 22.08
N LEU A 149 -0.96 -30.74 22.49
CA LEU A 149 -0.37 -29.43 22.79
C LEU A 149 0.55 -29.46 24.01
N GLU A 150 0.23 -30.27 25.03
CA GLU A 150 1.08 -30.46 26.20
C GLU A 150 2.43 -31.09 25.81
N VAL A 151 2.45 -32.10 24.97
CA VAL A 151 3.69 -32.68 24.42
C VAL A 151 4.47 -31.59 23.66
N THR A 152 3.83 -30.89 22.76
CA THR A 152 4.45 -29.82 21.98
C THR A 152 5.03 -28.72 22.89
N ASN A 153 4.31 -28.31 23.93
CA ASN A 153 4.76 -27.29 24.88
C ASN A 153 5.90 -27.79 25.78
N ASN A 154 5.97 -29.08 26.09
CA ASN A 154 7.11 -29.65 26.81
C ASN A 154 8.39 -29.59 25.94
N ASP A 155 8.27 -29.84 24.64
CA ASP A 155 9.42 -29.90 23.72
C ASP A 155 9.93 -28.49 23.35
N HIS A 156 9.03 -27.52 23.23
CA HIS A 156 9.36 -26.19 22.68
C HIS A 156 9.24 -25.03 23.66
N ASN A 157 8.47 -25.19 24.74
CA ASN A 157 8.05 -24.07 25.60
C ASN A 157 8.34 -24.28 27.11
N ASN A 158 9.26 -25.16 27.46
CA ASN A 158 9.57 -25.49 28.85
C ASN A 158 8.29 -25.76 29.69
N SER A 159 7.33 -26.48 29.13
CA SER A 159 6.04 -26.81 29.73
C SER A 159 5.14 -25.59 30.07
N LEU A 160 5.39 -24.39 29.54
CA LEU A 160 4.40 -23.31 29.52
C LEU A 160 3.20 -23.73 28.66
N SER A 161 1.98 -23.60 29.17
CA SER A 161 0.77 -23.93 28.40
C SER A 161 0.48 -22.82 27.40
N ARG A 162 1.11 -22.88 26.21
CA ARG A 162 0.98 -21.89 25.14
C ARG A 162 0.06 -22.40 24.05
N ILE A 163 -0.76 -21.48 23.51
CA ILE A 163 -1.47 -21.65 22.24
C ILE A 163 -1.32 -20.39 21.42
N ALA A 164 -1.04 -20.53 20.13
CA ALA A 164 -0.89 -19.41 19.24
C ALA A 164 -2.10 -19.29 18.29
N LEU A 165 -2.60 -18.07 18.19
CA LEU A 165 -3.72 -17.66 17.34
C LEU A 165 -3.15 -16.80 16.22
N LYS A 166 -3.02 -17.38 15.02
CA LYS A 166 -2.55 -16.65 13.83
C LYS A 166 -3.71 -15.86 13.24
N MET A 167 -3.56 -14.57 13.22
CA MET A 167 -4.55 -13.62 12.71
C MET A 167 -3.85 -12.54 11.87
N ALA A 168 -4.23 -12.40 10.61
CA ALA A 168 -3.67 -11.39 9.72
C ALA A 168 -3.68 -9.98 10.33
N THR A 169 -2.77 -9.13 9.92
CA THR A 169 -2.75 -7.73 10.35
C THR A 169 -4.06 -7.05 9.91
N GLY A 170 -4.66 -6.23 10.79
CA GLY A 170 -5.94 -5.55 10.47
C GLY A 170 -7.19 -6.33 10.87
N THR A 171 -7.11 -7.63 11.20
CA THR A 171 -8.27 -8.46 11.55
C THR A 171 -8.76 -8.31 13.00
N GLY A 172 -8.12 -7.45 13.82
CA GLY A 172 -8.60 -7.10 15.15
C GLY A 172 -8.09 -8.00 16.28
N LYS A 173 -6.81 -8.37 16.32
CA LYS A 173 -6.16 -9.12 17.42
C LYS A 173 -6.53 -8.58 18.81
N THR A 174 -6.56 -7.25 18.98
CA THR A 174 -6.92 -6.61 20.26
C THR A 174 -8.36 -6.90 20.70
N VAL A 175 -9.30 -7.06 19.75
CA VAL A 175 -10.68 -7.47 20.06
C VAL A 175 -10.70 -8.88 20.62
N VAL A 176 -9.92 -9.80 20.04
CA VAL A 176 -9.78 -11.17 20.57
C VAL A 176 -9.18 -11.18 21.98
N MET A 177 -8.17 -10.33 22.24
CA MET A 177 -7.64 -10.17 23.60
C MET A 177 -8.75 -9.77 24.60
N ALA A 178 -9.58 -8.78 24.22
CA ALA A 178 -10.71 -8.35 25.05
C ALA A 178 -11.75 -9.49 25.24
N MET A 179 -12.05 -10.27 24.19
CA MET A 179 -12.96 -11.43 24.29
C MET A 179 -12.41 -12.50 25.24
N LEU A 180 -11.10 -12.81 25.14
CA LEU A 180 -10.44 -13.77 26.05
C LEU A 180 -10.44 -13.29 27.51
N ILE A 181 -10.17 -12.01 27.75
CA ILE A 181 -10.22 -11.39 29.08
C ILE A 181 -11.64 -11.46 29.65
N ALA A 182 -12.65 -11.09 28.84
CA ALA A 182 -14.05 -11.14 29.25
C ALA A 182 -14.49 -12.56 29.60
N TRP A 183 -14.20 -13.55 28.72
CA TRP A 183 -14.51 -14.94 28.93
C TRP A 183 -13.89 -15.50 30.23
N GLN A 184 -12.61 -15.28 30.42
CA GLN A 184 -11.88 -15.76 31.59
C GLN A 184 -12.37 -15.11 32.88
N THR A 185 -12.51 -13.76 32.87
CA THR A 185 -12.92 -13.00 34.06
C THR A 185 -14.34 -13.34 34.51
N VAL A 186 -15.29 -13.29 33.58
CA VAL A 186 -16.69 -13.56 33.86
C VAL A 186 -16.85 -14.98 34.46
N ASN A 187 -16.24 -15.99 33.84
CA ASN A 187 -16.30 -17.34 34.37
C ASN A 187 -15.63 -17.46 35.75
N LYS A 188 -14.46 -16.83 35.96
CA LYS A 188 -13.78 -16.89 37.25
C LYS A 188 -14.57 -16.22 38.36
N VAL A 189 -15.23 -15.10 38.07
CA VAL A 189 -16.05 -14.39 39.08
C VAL A 189 -17.33 -15.14 39.39
N MET A 190 -18.01 -15.68 38.38
CA MET A 190 -19.29 -16.37 38.50
C MET A 190 -19.13 -17.80 38.99
N THR A 191 -17.99 -18.44 38.76
CA THR A 191 -17.65 -19.80 39.20
C THR A 191 -16.27 -19.83 39.90
N PRO A 192 -16.14 -19.25 41.12
CA PRO A 192 -14.82 -19.01 41.76
C PRO A 192 -13.97 -20.27 41.98
N ARG A 193 -14.63 -21.45 42.15
CA ARG A 193 -13.96 -22.72 42.42
C ARG A 193 -13.41 -23.38 41.15
N ASP A 194 -13.82 -22.94 39.96
CA ASP A 194 -13.32 -23.50 38.70
C ASP A 194 -11.85 -23.07 38.48
N ALA A 195 -10.97 -24.05 38.50
CA ALA A 195 -9.54 -23.88 38.38
C ALA A 195 -9.07 -23.53 36.96
N ARG A 196 -9.95 -23.72 35.97
CA ARG A 196 -9.63 -23.40 34.56
C ARG A 196 -9.50 -21.92 34.29
N PHE A 197 -10.20 -21.07 35.06
CA PHE A 197 -10.34 -19.65 34.80
C PHE A 197 -9.50 -18.78 35.74
N ALA A 198 -9.12 -17.61 35.26
CA ALA A 198 -8.42 -16.57 36.03
C ALA A 198 -9.00 -15.19 35.73
N LYS A 199 -8.73 -14.20 36.62
CA LYS A 199 -9.11 -12.80 36.46
C LYS A 199 -7.91 -11.86 36.42
N ARG A 200 -6.68 -12.40 36.47
CA ARG A 200 -5.42 -11.66 36.39
C ARG A 200 -4.78 -11.88 35.03
N PHE A 201 -4.44 -10.81 34.36
CA PHE A 201 -3.92 -10.83 32.99
C PHE A 201 -2.64 -10.00 32.89
N LEU A 202 -1.57 -10.64 32.42
CA LEU A 202 -0.34 -9.97 32.05
C LEU A 202 -0.31 -9.92 30.51
N VAL A 203 -0.47 -8.72 29.96
CA VAL A 203 -0.35 -8.47 28.52
C VAL A 203 1.05 -7.98 28.25
N VAL A 204 1.80 -8.70 27.42
CA VAL A 204 3.19 -8.39 27.09
C VAL A 204 3.28 -7.97 25.63
N THR A 205 4.00 -6.87 25.37
CA THR A 205 4.18 -6.29 24.03
C THR A 205 5.65 -6.08 23.70
N PRO A 206 6.04 -6.03 22.42
CA PRO A 206 7.42 -5.73 22.04
C PRO A 206 7.82 -4.26 22.32
N GLY A 207 6.90 -3.30 22.19
CA GLY A 207 7.21 -1.87 22.27
C GLY A 207 6.31 -1.05 23.21
N ILE A 208 6.78 0.15 23.57
CA ILE A 208 6.05 1.09 24.44
C ILE A 208 4.80 1.64 23.75
N THR A 209 4.88 1.93 22.47
CA THR A 209 3.78 2.45 21.67
C THR A 209 2.58 1.50 21.64
N ILE A 210 2.83 0.19 21.51
CA ILE A 210 1.78 -0.83 21.54
C ILE A 210 1.16 -0.91 22.95
N ARG A 211 1.97 -0.86 23.98
CA ARG A 211 1.50 -0.86 25.36
C ARG A 211 0.45 0.23 25.61
N ASP A 212 0.72 1.44 25.17
CA ASP A 212 -0.18 2.58 25.41
C ASP A 212 -1.50 2.44 24.63
N ARG A 213 -1.47 1.86 23.43
CA ARG A 213 -2.68 1.54 22.64
C ARG A 213 -3.53 0.45 23.28
N LEU A 214 -2.93 -0.55 23.90
CA LEU A 214 -3.66 -1.64 24.54
C LEU A 214 -4.40 -1.19 25.82
N GLY A 215 -4.26 0.07 26.22
CA GLY A 215 -5.07 0.66 27.29
C GLY A 215 -6.58 0.47 27.12
N VAL A 216 -7.07 0.29 25.90
CA VAL A 216 -8.47 -0.04 25.57
C VAL A 216 -8.95 -1.39 26.13
N LEU A 217 -8.03 -2.24 26.62
CA LEU A 217 -8.34 -3.49 27.31
C LEU A 217 -8.80 -3.30 28.76
N HIS A 218 -8.62 -2.12 29.35
CA HIS A 218 -9.08 -1.81 30.70
C HIS A 218 -10.59 -1.50 30.70
N PRO A 219 -11.44 -2.31 31.39
CA PRO A 219 -12.89 -2.15 31.33
C PRO A 219 -13.42 -0.83 31.89
N GLU A 220 -12.67 -0.21 32.84
CA GLU A 220 -13.01 1.06 33.48
C GLU A 220 -12.85 2.29 32.58
N ARG A 221 -12.13 2.17 31.47
CA ARG A 221 -11.92 3.28 30.55
C ARG A 221 -13.14 3.53 29.67
N ASP A 222 -13.41 4.80 29.37
CA ASP A 222 -14.50 5.19 28.48
C ASP A 222 -14.28 4.71 27.05
N ASP A 223 -13.02 4.64 26.61
CA ASP A 223 -12.62 4.16 25.29
C ASP A 223 -12.36 2.63 25.25
N SER A 224 -12.87 1.89 26.23
CA SER A 224 -12.66 0.43 26.30
C SER A 224 -13.37 -0.29 25.15
N TYR A 225 -12.74 -1.31 24.59
CA TYR A 225 -13.32 -2.13 23.53
C TYR A 225 -14.57 -2.91 23.96
N TYR A 226 -14.70 -3.18 25.25
CA TYR A 226 -15.90 -3.83 25.76
C TYR A 226 -17.15 -2.97 25.56
N ARG A 227 -17.01 -1.64 25.68
CA ARG A 227 -18.10 -0.67 25.41
C ARG A 227 -18.21 -0.36 23.92
N GLN A 228 -17.11 0.03 23.29
CA GLN A 228 -17.12 0.47 21.88
C GLN A 228 -17.58 -0.63 20.92
N ARG A 229 -17.28 -1.90 21.25
CA ARG A 229 -17.59 -3.07 20.42
C ARG A 229 -18.69 -3.96 21.02
N ASP A 230 -19.38 -3.50 22.06
CA ASP A 230 -20.44 -4.28 22.76
C ASP A 230 -20.04 -5.76 22.97
N LEU A 231 -18.85 -6.03 23.55
CA LEU A 231 -18.33 -7.38 23.67
C LEU A 231 -18.91 -8.18 24.82
N VAL A 232 -19.62 -7.53 25.76
CA VAL A 232 -20.12 -8.19 26.99
C VAL A 232 -21.57 -7.80 27.24
N PRO A 233 -22.48 -8.78 27.45
CA PRO A 233 -23.85 -8.51 27.81
C PRO A 233 -23.96 -7.63 29.07
N PRO A 234 -24.94 -6.71 29.15
CA PRO A 234 -25.07 -5.75 30.25
C PRO A 234 -25.04 -6.35 31.67
N ASP A 235 -25.64 -7.51 31.86
CA ASP A 235 -25.73 -8.20 33.18
C ASP A 235 -24.40 -8.89 33.58
N LEU A 236 -23.40 -8.93 32.71
CA LEU A 236 -22.07 -9.49 33.03
C LEU A 236 -21.00 -8.41 33.30
N TRP A 237 -21.35 -7.11 33.17
CA TRP A 237 -20.42 -6.01 33.39
C TRP A 237 -19.82 -5.94 34.78
N ASP A 238 -20.62 -6.17 35.83
CA ASP A 238 -20.11 -6.19 37.22
C ASP A 238 -19.05 -7.26 37.45
N ALA A 239 -19.16 -8.37 36.73
CA ALA A 239 -18.14 -9.41 36.78
C ALA A 239 -16.88 -8.98 36.01
N LEU A 240 -17.02 -8.36 34.84
CA LEU A 240 -15.92 -7.88 34.01
C LEU A 240 -15.06 -6.83 34.73
N PHE A 241 -15.66 -5.90 35.49
CA PHE A 241 -14.92 -4.89 36.24
C PHE A 241 -13.97 -5.45 37.31
N LYS A 242 -14.05 -6.75 37.60
CA LYS A 242 -13.11 -7.42 38.52
C LYS A 242 -11.85 -7.95 37.82
N ALA A 243 -11.68 -7.72 36.53
CA ALA A 243 -10.47 -8.05 35.80
C ALA A 243 -9.28 -7.23 36.34
N GLN A 244 -8.16 -7.87 36.57
CA GLN A 244 -6.90 -7.23 36.95
C GLN A 244 -5.95 -7.37 35.77
N ILE A 245 -5.65 -6.24 35.09
CA ILE A 245 -4.89 -6.22 33.85
C ILE A 245 -3.61 -5.41 34.07
N ALA A 246 -2.46 -6.01 33.77
CA ALA A 246 -1.18 -5.32 33.69
C ALA A 246 -0.66 -5.42 32.27
N ILE A 247 -0.40 -4.28 31.65
CA ILE A 247 0.16 -4.19 30.30
C ILE A 247 1.59 -3.72 30.40
N VAL A 248 2.52 -4.56 29.92
CA VAL A 248 3.97 -4.32 30.01
C VAL A 248 4.64 -4.54 28.65
N ASN A 249 5.79 -3.92 28.43
CA ASN A 249 6.67 -4.31 27.34
C ASN A 249 7.66 -5.38 27.82
N TYR A 250 8.26 -6.14 26.89
CA TYR A 250 9.20 -7.23 27.23
C TYR A 250 10.44 -6.74 28.02
N HIS A 251 10.85 -5.46 27.87
CA HIS A 251 11.94 -4.87 28.65
C HIS A 251 11.68 -4.91 30.16
N THR A 252 10.41 -5.07 30.55
CA THR A 252 10.07 -5.24 31.99
C THR A 252 10.63 -6.55 32.57
N PHE A 253 10.98 -7.53 31.74
CA PHE A 253 11.66 -8.75 32.14
C PHE A 253 13.20 -8.57 32.29
N LEU A 254 13.76 -7.46 31.83
CA LEU A 254 15.17 -7.16 31.97
C LEU A 254 15.47 -6.74 33.42
N PRO A 255 16.60 -7.20 33.98
CA PRO A 255 17.08 -6.72 35.27
C PRO A 255 17.36 -5.21 35.19
N ARG A 256 17.03 -4.49 36.27
CA ARG A 256 17.41 -3.10 36.43
C ARG A 256 18.78 -3.00 37.06
N ASP A 257 19.64 -2.15 36.53
CA ASP A 257 20.92 -1.79 37.14
C ASP A 257 20.68 -0.93 38.36
N ALA A 258 21.46 -1.13 39.41
CA ALA A 258 21.43 -0.34 40.64
C ALA A 258 21.69 1.16 40.44
N LYS A 259 22.10 1.63 39.28
CA LYS A 259 22.17 3.05 38.91
C LYS A 259 20.83 3.78 38.96
N GLU A 260 19.72 3.04 38.82
CA GLU A 260 18.36 3.58 38.96
C GLU A 260 17.84 3.56 40.41
N ILE A 261 18.58 2.96 41.34
CA ILE A 261 18.30 3.02 42.77
C ILE A 261 19.07 4.22 43.32
N GLU A 262 18.37 5.28 43.69
CA GLU A 262 18.92 6.52 44.21
C GLU A 262 19.94 6.28 45.32
N GLY A 263 21.17 6.81 45.14
CA GLY A 263 22.13 7.02 46.23
C GLY A 263 23.46 6.28 46.18
N VAL A 264 23.74 5.40 45.21
CA VAL A 264 25.05 4.69 45.14
C VAL A 264 25.91 5.22 43.99
N SER A 265 27.01 5.92 44.30
CA SER A 265 27.96 6.43 43.33
C SER A 265 28.74 5.30 42.64
N SER A 266 29.16 5.52 41.37
CA SER A 266 29.97 4.54 40.59
C SER A 266 31.29 4.16 41.28
N ASN A 267 31.84 5.04 42.12
CA ASN A 267 33.07 4.80 42.89
C ASN A 267 32.79 3.90 44.10
N THR A 268 31.64 4.05 44.76
CA THR A 268 31.21 3.17 45.86
C THR A 268 30.99 1.75 45.35
N ARG A 269 30.42 1.61 44.13
CA ARG A 269 30.22 0.31 43.48
C ARG A 269 31.54 -0.40 43.17
N LYS A 270 32.52 0.33 42.59
CA LYS A 270 33.86 -0.22 42.34
C LYS A 270 34.58 -0.65 43.61
N LEU A 271 34.39 0.08 44.70
CA LEU A 271 35.01 -0.23 46.01
C LEU A 271 34.40 -1.48 46.64
N LEU A 272 33.07 -1.67 46.52
CA LEU A 272 32.36 -2.83 47.08
C LEU A 272 32.58 -4.11 46.28
N LEU A 273 32.82 -4.02 44.98
CA LEU A 273 33.09 -5.18 44.09
C LEU A 273 34.51 -5.71 44.17
N GLY A 274 35.44 -4.95 44.76
CA GLY A 274 36.78 -5.45 45.12
C GLY A 274 37.55 -6.20 44.05
N GLY A 275 37.38 -5.87 42.76
CA GLY A 275 38.09 -6.51 41.65
C GLY A 275 37.67 -7.95 41.28
N ARG A 276 36.60 -8.48 41.83
CA ARG A 276 36.04 -9.81 41.52
C ARG A 276 35.04 -9.74 40.39
N SER A 277 35.54 -9.83 39.15
CA SER A 277 34.72 -9.72 37.92
C SER A 277 33.91 -10.98 37.56
N HIS A 278 33.90 -12.04 38.37
CA HIS A 278 33.28 -13.34 38.08
C HIS A 278 32.11 -13.73 38.99
N LEU A 279 31.69 -12.87 39.91
CA LEU A 279 30.50 -13.10 40.71
C LEU A 279 29.36 -12.22 40.18
N ALA A 280 28.11 -12.74 40.24
CA ALA A 280 26.91 -11.96 39.90
C ALA A 280 26.94 -10.61 40.62
N ASP A 281 26.71 -9.51 39.91
CA ASP A 281 26.70 -8.16 40.46
C ASP A 281 25.60 -8.07 41.54
N PRO A 282 25.93 -7.86 42.84
CA PRO A 282 24.98 -7.81 43.92
C PRO A 282 24.01 -6.62 43.82
N PHE A 283 24.21 -5.73 42.83
CA PHE A 283 23.37 -4.58 42.55
C PHE A 283 22.48 -4.77 41.30
N GLU A 284 22.56 -5.92 40.65
CA GLU A 284 21.65 -6.27 39.55
C GLU A 284 20.43 -7.05 40.07
N GLU A 285 19.20 -6.73 39.62
CA GLU A 285 17.99 -7.49 40.01
C GLU A 285 18.14 -8.95 39.61
N THR A 286 17.86 -9.87 40.53
CA THR A 286 17.76 -11.29 40.21
C THR A 286 16.44 -11.57 39.45
N PRO A 287 16.35 -12.69 38.71
CA PRO A 287 15.10 -13.07 38.02
C PRO A 287 13.89 -13.18 38.94
N GLU A 288 14.14 -13.53 40.21
CA GLU A 288 13.10 -13.60 41.25
C GLU A 288 12.62 -12.21 41.65
N MET A 289 13.53 -11.21 41.74
CA MET A 289 13.16 -9.82 42.05
C MET A 289 12.38 -9.21 40.90
N VAL A 290 12.78 -9.47 39.65
CA VAL A 290 12.05 -9.05 38.43
C VAL A 290 10.62 -9.63 38.45
N SER A 291 10.48 -10.93 38.66
CA SER A 291 9.18 -11.60 38.77
C SER A 291 8.32 -11.01 39.90
N ALA A 292 8.91 -10.73 41.06
CA ALA A 292 8.22 -10.09 42.20
C ALA A 292 7.76 -8.67 41.86
N ARG A 293 8.56 -7.90 41.12
CA ARG A 293 8.23 -6.56 40.66
C ARG A 293 7.00 -6.57 39.71
N ILE A 294 6.97 -7.48 38.77
CA ILE A 294 5.83 -7.65 37.87
C ILE A 294 4.55 -8.04 38.61
N LEU A 295 4.65 -9.00 39.54
CA LEU A 295 3.50 -9.48 40.32
C LEU A 295 2.94 -8.47 41.30
N ARG A 296 3.71 -7.46 41.70
CA ARG A 296 3.22 -6.38 42.63
C ARG A 296 2.03 -5.63 42.04
N SER A 297 1.92 -5.54 40.68
CA SER A 297 0.78 -4.88 40.01
C SER A 297 -0.56 -5.56 40.27
N PHE A 298 -0.56 -6.83 40.70
CA PHE A 298 -1.76 -7.62 40.98
C PHE A 298 -2.15 -7.68 42.47
N GLY A 299 -1.43 -6.97 43.36
CA GLY A 299 -1.69 -7.02 44.77
C GLY A 299 -1.32 -8.35 45.45
N ARG A 300 -1.95 -8.65 46.59
CA ARG A 300 -1.70 -9.86 47.39
C ARG A 300 -2.69 -10.99 47.15
N GLU A 301 -3.58 -10.87 46.21
CA GLU A 301 -4.54 -11.94 45.91
C GLU A 301 -3.85 -13.17 45.29
N ASP A 302 -4.07 -14.34 45.91
CA ASP A 302 -3.70 -15.60 45.30
C ASP A 302 -4.68 -15.97 44.20
N GLY A 303 -4.16 -16.33 43.04
CA GLY A 303 -4.99 -16.79 41.89
C GLY A 303 -4.11 -17.06 40.68
N GLY A 304 -4.65 -17.82 39.72
CA GLY A 304 -3.99 -18.08 38.44
C GLY A 304 -3.76 -16.82 37.64
N LEU A 305 -2.73 -16.82 36.82
CA LEU A 305 -2.39 -15.76 35.86
C LEU A 305 -2.60 -16.24 34.44
N ILE A 306 -3.20 -15.41 33.61
CA ILE A 306 -3.20 -15.58 32.16
C ILE A 306 -2.17 -14.61 31.57
N VAL A 307 -1.34 -15.09 30.66
CA VAL A 307 -0.44 -14.26 29.87
C VAL A 307 -1.00 -14.12 28.46
N ILE A 308 -0.96 -12.90 27.91
CA ILE A 308 -1.32 -12.61 26.54
C ILE A 308 -0.13 -11.92 25.90
N ASN A 309 0.51 -12.57 24.92
CA ASN A 309 1.61 -12.00 24.16
C ASN A 309 1.06 -11.39 22.87
N ASP A 310 1.24 -10.08 22.70
CA ASP A 310 1.00 -9.41 21.42
C ASP A 310 2.26 -9.47 20.57
N GLU A 311 2.12 -9.66 19.26
CA GLU A 311 3.20 -9.92 18.32
C GLU A 311 4.16 -11.03 18.81
N ALA A 312 3.57 -12.15 19.19
CA ALA A 312 4.23 -13.26 19.88
C ALA A 312 5.38 -13.92 19.10
N HIS A 313 5.57 -13.57 17.83
CA HIS A 313 6.73 -13.99 17.04
C HIS A 313 8.06 -13.41 17.57
N HIS A 314 8.00 -12.51 18.55
CA HIS A 314 9.14 -12.04 19.34
C HIS A 314 9.35 -12.79 20.66
N CYS A 315 8.68 -13.92 20.90
CA CYS A 315 8.74 -14.66 22.16
C CYS A 315 8.90 -16.17 21.93
N TYR A 316 10.13 -16.65 21.80
CA TYR A 316 10.43 -18.08 21.64
C TYR A 316 11.82 -18.43 22.19
N GLN A 317 12.03 -19.73 22.40
CA GLN A 317 13.34 -20.31 22.75
C GLN A 317 14.07 -20.66 21.46
N ASP A 318 15.26 -20.10 21.27
CA ASP A 318 16.15 -20.46 20.16
C ASP A 318 16.96 -21.75 20.41
N ARG A 319 17.43 -22.38 19.33
CA ARG A 319 18.35 -23.53 19.36
C ARG A 319 19.76 -23.05 18.96
N LEU A 320 20.61 -22.82 19.95
CA LEU A 320 21.97 -22.25 19.76
C LEU A 320 22.96 -23.15 19.01
N LEU A 321 22.65 -24.43 18.77
CA LEU A 321 23.68 -25.42 18.36
C LEU A 321 23.93 -25.46 16.85
N ASP A 322 23.08 -24.86 16.00
CA ASP A 322 23.18 -24.94 14.54
C ASP A 322 22.98 -23.58 13.82
N ALA A 323 23.24 -22.47 14.49
CA ALA A 323 23.05 -21.15 13.91
C ALA A 323 24.15 -20.82 12.90
N ASP A 324 23.79 -20.67 11.63
CA ASP A 324 24.65 -20.00 10.63
C ASP A 324 25.00 -18.59 11.11
N PRO A 325 26.20 -18.07 10.82
CA PRO A 325 26.60 -16.73 11.21
C PRO A 325 25.63 -15.68 10.62
N THR A 326 24.80 -15.13 11.49
CA THR A 326 23.79 -14.12 11.15
C THR A 326 24.36 -12.71 11.29
N ASP A 327 23.69 -11.74 10.68
CA ASP A 327 24.02 -10.34 10.90
C ASP A 327 23.66 -9.93 12.36
N LYS A 328 24.29 -8.84 12.83
CA LYS A 328 24.12 -8.37 14.22
C LYS A 328 22.66 -8.05 14.61
N GLU A 329 21.84 -7.61 13.65
CA GLU A 329 20.44 -7.27 13.89
C GLU A 329 19.60 -8.51 14.14
N THR A 330 19.82 -9.55 13.34
CA THR A 330 19.15 -10.85 13.53
C THR A 330 19.57 -11.48 14.87
N GLU A 331 20.85 -11.41 15.23
CA GLU A 331 21.34 -11.87 16.51
C GLU A 331 20.73 -11.11 17.70
N GLU A 332 20.55 -9.80 17.57
CA GLU A 332 19.91 -8.96 18.59
C GLU A 332 18.44 -9.32 18.77
N ARG A 333 17.68 -9.49 17.69
CA ARG A 333 16.27 -9.92 17.73
C ARG A 333 16.10 -11.30 18.37
N ASN A 334 16.94 -12.26 18.05
CA ASN A 334 16.91 -13.58 18.67
C ASN A 334 17.24 -13.51 20.17
N ARG A 335 18.18 -12.64 20.57
CA ARG A 335 18.49 -12.39 21.98
C ARG A 335 17.30 -11.76 22.73
N GLU A 336 16.57 -10.84 22.11
CA GLU A 336 15.36 -10.24 22.69
C GLU A 336 14.25 -11.28 22.86
N ALA A 337 14.02 -12.10 21.84
CA ALA A 337 13.03 -13.17 21.86
C ALA A 337 13.29 -14.16 23.01
N ARG A 338 14.55 -14.55 23.20
CA ARG A 338 15.00 -15.40 24.31
C ARG A 338 14.73 -14.76 25.65
N LYS A 339 15.09 -13.49 25.86
CA LYS A 339 14.88 -12.79 27.12
C LYS A 339 13.40 -12.67 27.50
N TRP A 340 12.55 -12.40 26.52
CA TRP A 340 11.10 -12.41 26.75
C TRP A 340 10.63 -13.80 27.21
N PHE A 341 11.01 -14.83 26.49
CA PHE A 341 10.66 -16.21 26.81
C PHE A 341 11.16 -16.64 28.20
N GLU A 342 12.43 -16.41 28.51
CA GLU A 342 13.03 -16.68 29.82
C GLU A 342 12.29 -15.96 30.95
N GLY A 343 11.87 -14.70 30.73
CA GLY A 343 11.05 -13.94 31.66
C GLY A 343 9.75 -14.64 32.04
N LEU A 344 9.06 -15.23 31.07
CA LEU A 344 7.85 -16.02 31.31
C LEU A 344 8.13 -17.33 32.08
N VAL A 345 9.25 -17.99 31.75
CA VAL A 345 9.68 -19.22 32.46
C VAL A 345 9.98 -18.91 33.94
N HIS A 346 10.67 -17.80 34.22
CA HIS A 346 10.93 -17.37 35.59
C HIS A 346 9.67 -16.96 36.36
N LEU A 347 8.74 -16.27 35.66
CA LEU A 347 7.45 -15.89 36.24
C LEU A 347 6.63 -17.12 36.67
N ARG A 348 6.61 -18.18 35.83
CA ARG A 348 5.92 -19.44 36.16
C ARG A 348 6.40 -20.10 37.43
N ARG A 349 7.67 -19.93 37.80
CA ARG A 349 8.22 -20.47 39.09
C ARG A 349 7.60 -19.83 40.32
N ARG A 350 7.01 -18.63 40.19
CA ARG A 350 6.43 -17.86 41.31
C ARG A 350 4.91 -17.77 41.30
N THR A 351 4.27 -18.00 40.17
CA THR A 351 2.81 -17.93 40.05
C THR A 351 2.29 -19.04 39.11
N ASP A 352 1.07 -19.48 39.34
CA ASP A 352 0.40 -20.45 38.49
C ASP A 352 -0.06 -19.78 37.20
N ILE A 353 0.70 -19.95 36.10
CA ILE A 353 0.32 -19.50 34.78
C ILE A 353 -0.61 -20.57 34.20
N LYS A 354 -1.90 -20.22 34.09
CA LYS A 354 -2.96 -21.12 33.57
C LYS A 354 -2.84 -21.36 32.08
N ALA A 355 -2.61 -20.28 31.31
CA ALA A 355 -2.42 -20.33 29.87
C ALA A 355 -1.61 -19.12 29.40
N VAL A 356 -0.95 -19.29 28.26
CA VAL A 356 -0.31 -18.22 27.51
C VAL A 356 -0.94 -18.18 26.13
N TYR A 357 -1.62 -17.08 25.83
CA TYR A 357 -2.22 -16.82 24.53
C TYR A 357 -1.28 -15.97 23.69
N ASP A 358 -0.79 -16.55 22.59
CA ASP A 358 0.12 -15.89 21.65
C ASP A 358 -0.69 -15.36 20.46
N LEU A 359 -0.79 -14.05 20.31
CA LEU A 359 -1.43 -13.43 19.16
C LEU A 359 -0.37 -12.87 18.21
N SER A 360 -0.40 -13.30 16.97
CA SER A 360 0.51 -12.82 15.93
C SER A 360 -0.13 -12.96 14.56
N ALA A 361 0.23 -12.07 13.64
CA ALA A 361 -0.07 -12.28 12.23
C ALA A 361 0.85 -13.35 11.61
N THR A 362 2.04 -13.49 12.17
CA THR A 362 3.12 -14.28 11.61
C THR A 362 3.83 -15.08 12.72
N PRO A 363 3.16 -16.09 13.35
CA PRO A 363 3.76 -16.89 14.39
C PRO A 363 4.76 -17.90 13.82
N TYR A 364 5.86 -17.39 13.26
CA TYR A 364 6.91 -18.16 12.61
C TYR A 364 8.26 -17.90 13.26
N TYR A 365 9.15 -18.89 13.18
CA TYR A 365 10.53 -18.72 13.62
C TYR A 365 11.29 -17.83 12.64
N LEU A 366 12.10 -16.92 13.18
CA LEU A 366 12.95 -16.03 12.40
C LEU A 366 14.27 -16.71 12.03
N GLN A 367 14.94 -16.16 11.03
CA GLN A 367 16.28 -16.61 10.62
C GLN A 367 17.26 -16.55 11.80
N GLY A 368 18.15 -17.55 11.93
CA GLY A 368 19.13 -17.62 13.02
C GLY A 368 18.59 -18.09 14.37
N SER A 369 17.31 -18.48 14.44
CA SER A 369 16.71 -19.07 15.65
C SER A 369 17.12 -20.51 15.91
N GLY A 370 17.84 -21.15 14.98
CA GLY A 370 18.15 -22.59 14.99
C GLY A 370 17.00 -23.48 14.50
N TYR A 371 15.91 -22.87 14.09
CA TYR A 371 14.80 -23.48 13.35
C TYR A 371 14.83 -23.03 11.89
N ASN A 372 14.14 -23.77 11.01
CA ASN A 372 13.95 -23.31 9.63
C ASN A 372 13.16 -21.99 9.63
N GLU A 373 13.67 -20.99 8.91
CA GLU A 373 12.95 -19.73 8.72
C GLU A 373 11.58 -20.00 8.09
N GLY A 374 10.52 -19.34 8.59
CA GLY A 374 9.15 -19.52 8.11
C GLY A 374 8.44 -20.77 8.64
N PHE A 375 9.08 -21.56 9.48
CA PHE A 375 8.41 -22.69 10.15
C PHE A 375 7.43 -22.14 11.18
N ILE A 376 6.14 -22.55 11.08
CA ILE A 376 5.09 -22.09 11.99
C ILE A 376 5.33 -22.63 13.40
N PHE A 377 4.98 -21.84 14.43
CA PHE A 377 5.05 -22.32 15.79
C PHE A 377 4.19 -23.58 15.98
N PRO A 378 4.76 -24.70 16.45
CA PRO A 378 4.04 -25.99 16.53
C PRO A 378 2.81 -26.00 17.47
N TRP A 379 2.67 -24.96 18.31
CA TRP A 379 1.49 -24.75 19.18
C TRP A 379 0.46 -23.79 18.59
N THR A 380 0.54 -23.50 17.26
CA THR A 380 -0.48 -22.70 16.57
C THR A 380 -1.74 -23.55 16.36
N VAL A 381 -2.89 -22.99 16.76
CA VAL A 381 -4.17 -23.73 16.81
C VAL A 381 -5.28 -23.08 15.97
N SER A 382 -5.07 -21.84 15.55
CA SER A 382 -6.00 -21.09 14.69
C SER A 382 -5.20 -20.31 13.65
N ASP A 383 -5.74 -20.23 12.43
CA ASP A 383 -5.13 -19.53 11.30
C ASP A 383 -6.20 -18.80 10.51
N PHE A 384 -6.08 -17.48 10.42
CA PHE A 384 -6.81 -16.64 9.48
C PHE A 384 -5.78 -15.81 8.70
N SER A 385 -5.50 -16.25 7.48
CA SER A 385 -4.43 -15.72 6.65
C SER A 385 -4.76 -14.33 6.10
N LEU A 386 -3.75 -13.65 5.53
CA LEU A 386 -3.97 -12.38 4.84
C LEU A 386 -4.87 -12.55 3.60
N MET A 387 -4.80 -13.71 2.92
CA MET A 387 -5.71 -14.03 1.82
C MET A 387 -7.15 -14.16 2.28
N ASP A 388 -7.40 -14.88 3.39
CA ASP A 388 -8.74 -14.95 3.98
C ASP A 388 -9.27 -13.55 4.33
N ALA A 389 -8.40 -12.65 4.83
CA ALA A 389 -8.76 -11.29 5.18
C ALA A 389 -9.09 -10.42 3.94
N ILE A 390 -8.37 -10.61 2.82
CA ILE A 390 -8.64 -9.96 1.53
C ILE A 390 -9.95 -10.49 0.94
N GLU A 391 -10.13 -11.81 0.89
CA GLU A 391 -11.32 -12.48 0.35
C GLU A 391 -12.60 -12.21 1.17
N SER A 392 -12.45 -11.84 2.44
CA SER A 392 -13.55 -11.39 3.31
C SER A 392 -13.68 -9.85 3.37
N GLY A 393 -12.86 -9.11 2.62
CA GLY A 393 -12.88 -7.66 2.59
C GLY A 393 -12.46 -6.97 3.89
N ILE A 394 -11.96 -7.68 4.90
CA ILE A 394 -11.59 -7.11 6.21
C ILE A 394 -10.40 -6.14 6.11
N VAL A 395 -9.57 -6.31 5.09
CA VAL A 395 -8.45 -5.44 4.77
C VAL A 395 -8.57 -4.86 3.37
N LYS A 396 -7.83 -3.79 3.07
CA LYS A 396 -7.73 -3.24 1.72
C LYS A 396 -7.17 -4.28 0.76
N ILE A 397 -7.60 -4.18 -0.49
CA ILE A 397 -7.10 -5.00 -1.59
C ILE A 397 -5.81 -4.37 -2.11
N PRO A 398 -4.67 -5.07 -2.04
CA PRO A 398 -3.44 -4.57 -2.64
C PRO A 398 -3.54 -4.62 -4.17
N ARG A 399 -3.17 -3.52 -4.83
CA ARG A 399 -3.01 -3.43 -6.29
C ARG A 399 -1.54 -3.32 -6.61
N VAL A 400 -1.09 -4.12 -7.55
CA VAL A 400 0.28 -4.07 -8.07
C VAL A 400 0.27 -3.54 -9.50
N PRO A 401 1.36 -2.88 -9.96
CA PRO A 401 1.45 -2.45 -11.35
C PRO A 401 1.45 -3.66 -12.28
N VAL A 402 0.59 -3.62 -13.29
CA VAL A 402 0.50 -4.65 -14.35
C VAL A 402 1.31 -4.24 -15.58
N ASP A 403 1.51 -2.93 -15.78
CA ASP A 403 2.32 -2.34 -16.82
C ASP A 403 3.27 -1.32 -16.22
N ASP A 404 4.49 -1.28 -16.77
CA ASP A 404 5.55 -0.39 -16.39
C ASP A 404 5.67 0.72 -17.43
N ASP A 405 5.68 2.00 -17.01
CA ASP A 405 5.93 3.15 -17.89
C ASP A 405 7.37 3.20 -18.42
N ALA A 406 8.26 2.36 -17.87
CA ALA A 406 9.60 2.17 -18.41
C ALA A 406 9.54 1.42 -19.74
N ALA A 407 10.15 1.95 -20.77
CA ALA A 407 10.21 1.39 -22.12
C ALA A 407 10.96 0.04 -22.14
N GLY A 408 10.33 -1.02 -21.61
CA GLY A 408 10.89 -2.36 -21.54
C GLY A 408 9.83 -3.43 -21.33
N MET A 409 10.07 -4.66 -21.80
CA MET A 409 9.16 -5.80 -21.65
C MET A 409 9.15 -6.40 -20.21
N GLU A 410 9.67 -5.71 -19.21
CA GLU A 410 9.86 -6.23 -17.86
C GLU A 410 9.10 -5.38 -16.82
N LEU A 411 8.29 -6.03 -15.96
CA LEU A 411 7.63 -5.39 -14.82
C LEU A 411 8.65 -5.09 -13.71
N THR A 412 9.41 -4.01 -13.86
CA THR A 412 10.46 -3.59 -12.95
C THR A 412 9.92 -3.24 -11.55
N TYR A 413 8.72 -2.67 -11.49
CA TYR A 413 8.15 -2.13 -10.24
C TYR A 413 7.62 -3.21 -9.30
N LEU A 414 7.38 -4.44 -9.77
CA LEU A 414 6.98 -5.55 -8.89
C LEU A 414 8.17 -6.07 -8.08
N ASN A 415 9.32 -6.29 -8.74
CA ASN A 415 10.57 -6.78 -8.13
C ASN A 415 11.65 -5.69 -8.10
N LEU A 416 11.26 -4.49 -7.67
CA LEU A 416 12.09 -3.29 -7.73
C LEU A 416 13.49 -3.48 -7.11
N TRP A 417 13.59 -4.22 -5.97
CA TRP A 417 14.86 -4.46 -5.30
C TRP A 417 15.91 -5.12 -6.19
N ASP A 418 15.54 -6.09 -7.01
CA ASP A 418 16.48 -6.81 -7.88
C ASP A 418 17.12 -5.90 -8.95
N HIS A 419 16.42 -4.80 -9.28
CA HIS A 419 16.87 -3.82 -10.26
C HIS A 419 17.68 -2.65 -9.67
N ILE A 420 17.49 -2.35 -8.37
CA ILE A 420 18.07 -1.15 -7.74
C ILE A 420 19.18 -1.46 -6.74
N HIS A 421 19.29 -2.69 -6.19
CA HIS A 421 20.19 -2.94 -5.06
C HIS A 421 21.69 -2.76 -5.34
N PRO A 422 22.24 -2.99 -6.55
CA PRO A 422 23.69 -2.83 -6.78
C PRO A 422 24.18 -1.39 -6.59
N PRO A 423 23.49 -0.35 -7.08
CA PRO A 423 23.90 1.05 -6.89
C PRO A 423 23.49 1.67 -5.55
N LEU A 424 22.71 0.98 -4.71
CA LEU A 424 22.32 1.55 -3.41
C LEU A 424 23.46 1.50 -2.39
N PRO A 425 23.63 2.54 -1.54
CA PRO A 425 24.62 2.59 -0.49
C PRO A 425 24.47 1.44 0.52
N LYS A 426 25.58 0.81 0.88
CA LYS A 426 25.61 -0.21 1.92
C LYS A 426 25.59 0.43 3.31
N ARG A 427 25.14 -0.34 4.33
CA ARG A 427 24.87 0.09 5.72
C ARG A 427 26.04 0.80 6.45
N ARG A 428 27.28 0.74 5.98
CA ARG A 428 28.47 1.28 6.66
C ARG A 428 29.04 2.50 5.93
N VAL A 429 28.27 3.56 5.91
CA VAL A 429 28.76 4.88 5.50
C VAL A 429 28.67 5.75 6.73
N SER A 430 29.74 6.48 7.09
CA SER A 430 29.75 7.37 8.26
C SER A 430 28.81 8.56 7.99
N ARG A 431 28.27 9.16 9.07
CA ARG A 431 27.39 10.34 8.95
C ARG A 431 28.02 11.47 8.15
N ALA A 432 29.33 11.68 8.28
CA ALA A 432 30.10 12.67 7.53
C ALA A 432 30.19 12.31 6.04
N GLU A 433 30.24 11.03 5.68
CA GLU A 433 30.23 10.59 4.29
C GLU A 433 28.82 10.72 3.66
N VAL A 434 27.73 10.57 4.44
CA VAL A 434 26.36 10.84 3.96
C VAL A 434 26.16 12.31 3.65
N GLU A 435 26.71 13.21 4.49
CA GLU A 435 26.67 14.65 4.26
C GLU A 435 27.52 15.07 3.04
N THR A 436 28.56 14.29 2.71
CA THR A 436 29.43 14.51 1.51
C THR A 436 28.93 13.77 0.27
N MET A 437 27.91 12.94 0.32
CA MET A 437 27.26 12.31 -0.85
C MET A 437 26.46 13.31 -1.71
N ALA A 438 26.99 14.51 -1.90
CA ALA A 438 26.42 15.52 -2.79
C ALA A 438 26.27 15.07 -4.25
N GLY A 439 26.88 13.94 -4.62
CA GLY A 439 26.84 13.33 -5.95
C GLY A 439 26.01 12.04 -6.04
N TRP A 440 25.27 11.63 -5.00
CA TRP A 440 24.39 10.46 -5.13
C TRP A 440 23.18 10.78 -5.99
N THR A 441 22.97 9.97 -6.99
CA THR A 441 21.78 10.04 -7.87
C THR A 441 20.89 8.84 -7.61
N MET A 442 19.58 9.10 -7.59
CA MET A 442 18.59 8.05 -7.40
C MET A 442 18.65 7.06 -8.57
N PRO A 443 18.64 5.73 -8.32
CA PRO A 443 18.58 4.73 -9.38
C PRO A 443 17.34 4.92 -10.24
N ASP A 444 17.50 4.78 -11.52
CA ASP A 444 16.50 5.00 -12.55
C ASP A 444 15.16 4.28 -12.28
N ALA A 445 15.21 2.99 -11.98
CA ALA A 445 14.02 2.21 -11.70
C ALA A 445 13.29 2.68 -10.42
N LEU A 446 14.05 3.19 -9.43
CA LEU A 446 13.48 3.72 -8.20
C LEU A 446 12.79 5.07 -8.43
N GLU A 447 13.42 5.96 -9.19
CA GLU A 447 12.81 7.24 -9.55
C GLU A 447 11.54 7.03 -10.37
N GLY A 448 11.58 6.13 -11.37
CA GLY A 448 10.42 5.76 -12.17
C GLY A 448 9.27 5.23 -11.30
N ALA A 449 9.56 4.29 -10.39
CA ALA A 449 8.58 3.74 -9.46
C ALA A 449 7.97 4.81 -8.55
N LEU A 450 8.81 5.71 -7.98
CA LEU A 450 8.35 6.82 -7.14
C LEU A 450 7.43 7.78 -7.91
N ARG A 451 7.82 8.19 -9.12
CA ARG A 451 7.02 9.10 -9.95
C ARG A 451 5.71 8.45 -10.41
N SER A 452 5.73 7.16 -10.79
CA SER A 452 4.53 6.42 -11.17
C SER A 452 3.56 6.28 -9.99
N LEU A 453 4.05 5.88 -8.83
CA LEU A 453 3.23 5.78 -7.61
C LEU A 453 2.70 7.14 -7.16
N TYR A 454 3.51 8.20 -7.29
CA TYR A 454 3.13 9.56 -6.97
C TYR A 454 2.01 10.09 -7.86
N ARG A 455 1.99 9.77 -9.16
CA ARG A 455 0.86 10.12 -10.05
C ARG A 455 -0.44 9.49 -9.60
N SER A 456 -0.40 8.25 -9.10
CA SER A 456 -1.59 7.63 -8.48
C SER A 456 -1.98 8.34 -7.19
N TYR A 457 -0.99 8.76 -6.39
CA TYR A 457 -1.20 9.52 -5.16
C TYR A 457 -1.85 10.89 -5.44
N GLU A 458 -1.38 11.63 -6.45
CA GLU A 458 -1.98 12.92 -6.85
C GLU A 458 -3.47 12.79 -7.17
N ARG A 459 -3.87 11.74 -7.90
CA ARG A 459 -5.29 11.46 -8.20
C ARG A 459 -6.10 11.16 -6.92
N SER A 460 -5.50 10.43 -5.99
CA SER A 460 -6.14 10.12 -4.71
C SER A 460 -6.26 11.36 -3.83
N HIS A 461 -5.24 12.23 -3.85
CA HIS A 461 -5.23 13.50 -3.10
C HIS A 461 -6.24 14.50 -3.69
N ALA A 462 -6.31 14.64 -5.00
CA ALA A 462 -7.29 15.50 -5.65
C ALA A 462 -8.75 15.07 -5.35
N ARG A 463 -9.00 13.75 -5.28
CA ARG A 463 -10.30 13.22 -4.84
C ARG A 463 -10.58 13.55 -3.37
N TYR A 464 -9.57 13.43 -2.51
CA TYR A 464 -9.66 13.80 -1.10
C TYR A 464 -10.05 15.27 -0.94
N GLU A 465 -9.34 16.21 -1.60
CA GLU A 465 -9.63 17.65 -1.54
C GLU A 465 -11.05 17.97 -2.04
N ALA A 466 -11.49 17.27 -3.10
CA ALA A 466 -12.81 17.54 -3.69
C ALA A 466 -13.99 17.00 -2.89
N GLN A 467 -13.82 15.95 -2.08
CA GLN A 467 -14.92 15.18 -1.52
C GLN A 467 -14.83 14.92 -0.02
N LEU A 468 -13.64 14.85 0.56
CA LEU A 468 -13.41 14.34 1.90
C LEU A 468 -12.86 15.38 2.88
N GLU A 469 -12.15 16.39 2.39
CA GLU A 469 -11.55 17.44 3.23
C GLU A 469 -12.61 18.25 3.98
N GLU A 470 -13.69 18.66 3.29
CA GLU A 470 -14.81 19.38 3.92
C GLU A 470 -15.55 18.55 4.98
N LEU A 471 -15.49 17.22 4.88
CA LEU A 471 -16.05 16.28 5.86
C LEU A 471 -15.13 16.06 7.07
N GLY A 472 -13.97 16.71 7.12
CA GLY A 472 -12.97 16.56 8.18
C GLY A 472 -12.21 15.24 8.14
N GLU A 473 -12.23 14.53 7.00
CA GLU A 473 -11.43 13.32 6.81
C GLU A 473 -9.95 13.68 6.62
N PRO A 474 -9.01 12.89 7.14
CA PRO A 474 -7.58 13.13 6.95
C PRO A 474 -7.11 12.74 5.53
N PRO A 475 -6.00 13.33 5.04
CA PRO A 475 -5.47 13.06 3.71
C PRO A 475 -5.00 11.61 3.53
N PRO A 476 -4.92 11.13 2.27
CA PRO A 476 -4.28 9.86 1.95
C PRO A 476 -2.80 9.89 2.30
N VAL A 477 -2.24 8.75 2.71
CA VAL A 477 -0.85 8.63 3.14
C VAL A 477 -0.08 7.66 2.24
N MET A 478 1.13 8.08 1.82
CA MET A 478 2.11 7.24 1.14
C MET A 478 3.15 6.73 2.14
N ILE A 479 3.56 5.46 1.99
CA ILE A 479 4.65 4.87 2.77
C ILE A 479 5.78 4.43 1.85
N ILE A 480 7.01 4.77 2.24
CA ILE A 480 8.23 4.32 1.57
C ILE A 480 9.09 3.54 2.56
N ILE A 481 9.35 2.27 2.27
CA ILE A 481 10.07 1.35 3.16
C ILE A 481 11.47 1.09 2.60
N CYS A 482 12.49 1.56 3.31
CA CYS A 482 13.89 1.53 2.90
C CYS A 482 14.67 0.40 3.57
N PRO A 483 15.80 -0.06 2.98
CA PRO A 483 16.61 -1.15 3.52
C PRO A 483 17.49 -0.74 4.71
N ASN A 484 17.87 0.53 4.80
CA ASN A 484 18.75 1.06 5.85
C ASN A 484 18.58 2.58 6.00
N THR A 485 19.16 3.14 7.07
CA THR A 485 19.06 4.56 7.44
C THR A 485 19.71 5.51 6.42
N VAL A 486 20.73 5.06 5.70
CA VAL A 486 21.38 5.88 4.65
C VAL A 486 20.44 6.06 3.47
N VAL A 487 19.87 4.95 2.97
CA VAL A 487 18.91 4.98 1.85
C VAL A 487 17.66 5.75 2.23
N SER A 488 17.14 5.57 3.46
CA SER A 488 15.95 6.30 3.90
C SER A 488 16.18 7.81 3.94
N LYS A 489 17.35 8.25 4.39
CA LYS A 489 17.72 9.69 4.39
C LYS A 489 17.83 10.24 2.97
N LEU A 490 18.48 9.53 2.06
CA LEU A 490 18.63 9.95 0.66
C LEU A 490 17.27 10.02 -0.07
N VAL A 491 16.40 9.04 0.16
CA VAL A 491 15.04 9.04 -0.39
C VAL A 491 14.20 10.18 0.23
N PHE A 492 14.31 10.37 1.54
CA PHE A 492 13.63 11.48 2.22
C PHE A 492 14.06 12.83 1.65
N ASP A 493 15.36 13.09 1.49
CA ASP A 493 15.90 14.32 0.94
C ASP A 493 15.43 14.55 -0.50
N TRP A 494 15.32 13.49 -1.28
CA TRP A 494 14.80 13.57 -2.63
C TRP A 494 13.29 13.87 -2.67
N VAL A 495 12.49 13.28 -1.78
CA VAL A 495 11.03 13.46 -1.72
C VAL A 495 10.65 14.77 -1.05
N ALA A 496 11.22 15.04 0.13
CA ALA A 496 10.79 16.11 1.03
C ALA A 496 11.57 17.42 0.86
N GLY A 497 12.77 17.34 0.28
CA GLY A 497 13.68 18.47 0.17
C GLY A 497 14.82 18.43 1.18
N ARG A 498 15.82 19.27 0.98
CA ARG A 498 17.06 19.31 1.78
C ARG A 498 17.64 20.69 1.94
N GLU A 499 18.45 20.90 2.96
CA GLU A 499 19.33 22.05 3.07
C GLU A 499 20.63 21.81 2.30
N MET A 500 21.08 22.78 1.53
CA MET A 500 22.37 22.80 0.86
C MET A 500 23.19 24.00 1.34
N ALA A 501 24.50 23.84 1.44
CA ALA A 501 25.40 24.97 1.66
C ALA A 501 25.37 25.86 0.42
N SER A 502 25.19 27.18 0.62
CA SER A 502 25.31 28.20 -0.44
C SER A 502 26.76 28.65 -0.56
N ASP A 503 27.15 29.10 -1.75
CA ASP A 503 28.49 29.64 -2.03
C ASP A 503 28.83 30.86 -1.15
N ASP A 504 27.82 31.51 -0.60
CA ASP A 504 27.96 32.67 0.31
C ASP A 504 28.15 32.27 1.78
N GLY A 505 28.36 30.99 2.09
CA GLY A 505 28.48 30.47 3.46
C GLY A 505 27.15 30.37 4.22
N GLY A 506 26.02 30.65 3.58
CA GLY A 506 24.67 30.45 4.09
C GLY A 506 24.13 29.04 3.81
N LYS A 507 22.92 28.75 4.31
CA LYS A 507 22.16 27.55 3.99
C LYS A 507 21.00 27.91 3.06
N ARG A 508 20.81 27.16 2.00
CA ARG A 508 19.67 27.29 1.08
C ARG A 508 18.83 26.02 1.17
N SER A 509 17.52 26.19 1.32
CA SER A 509 16.58 25.07 1.24
C SER A 509 16.22 24.78 -0.21
N VAL A 510 16.27 23.49 -0.57
CA VAL A 510 15.91 22.99 -1.91
C VAL A 510 14.64 22.14 -1.77
N ALA A 511 13.63 22.46 -2.57
CA ALA A 511 12.37 21.73 -2.57
C ALA A 511 12.55 20.24 -2.95
N GLY A 512 11.68 19.40 -2.45
CA GLY A 512 11.61 17.99 -2.85
C GLY A 512 11.08 17.85 -4.28
N ASN A 513 11.35 16.68 -4.88
CA ASN A 513 10.93 16.37 -6.26
C ASN A 513 9.45 16.02 -6.41
N LEU A 514 8.73 15.83 -5.30
CA LEU A 514 7.32 15.50 -5.27
C LEU A 514 6.55 16.61 -4.53
N SER A 515 5.87 17.47 -5.26
CA SER A 515 5.35 18.76 -4.76
C SER A 515 4.39 18.62 -3.57
N LEU A 516 3.44 17.67 -3.59
CA LEU A 516 2.51 17.43 -2.46
C LEU A 516 3.21 16.86 -1.22
N LEU A 517 4.39 16.27 -1.38
CA LEU A 517 5.15 15.62 -0.32
C LEU A 517 6.36 16.46 0.13
N SER A 518 6.65 17.56 -0.56
CA SER A 518 7.77 18.45 -0.22
C SER A 518 7.52 19.17 1.10
N ASN A 519 8.57 19.22 1.95
CA ASN A 519 8.60 20.00 3.17
C ASN A 519 9.17 21.41 2.94
N VAL A 520 9.52 21.76 1.71
CA VAL A 520 10.04 23.07 1.34
C VAL A 520 9.12 23.70 0.30
N GLU A 521 8.65 24.90 0.57
CA GLU A 521 7.77 25.68 -0.30
C GLU A 521 8.29 27.12 -0.36
N GLY A 522 8.41 27.69 -1.56
CA GLY A 522 8.94 29.04 -1.72
C GLY A 522 10.40 29.24 -1.26
N GLY A 523 11.18 28.15 -1.08
CA GLY A 523 12.55 28.21 -0.56
C GLY A 523 12.66 28.16 0.97
N GLU A 524 11.55 28.00 1.68
CA GLU A 524 11.48 27.91 3.13
C GLU A 524 10.86 26.57 3.56
N TRP A 525 11.22 26.08 4.75
CA TRP A 525 10.61 24.89 5.32
C TRP A 525 9.19 25.20 5.78
N VAL A 526 8.23 24.31 5.42
CA VAL A 526 6.85 24.43 5.89
C VAL A 526 6.78 24.15 7.39
N GLY A 527 5.96 24.90 8.11
CA GLY A 527 5.79 24.72 9.56
C GLY A 527 5.20 23.36 9.94
N ARG A 528 4.30 22.81 9.12
CA ARG A 528 3.74 21.47 9.26
C ARG A 528 4.33 20.54 8.19
N GLN A 529 5.19 19.62 8.63
CA GLN A 529 5.85 18.68 7.72
C GLN A 529 4.84 17.75 7.04
N ARG A 530 4.90 17.67 5.71
CA ARG A 530 4.09 16.75 4.90
C ARG A 530 4.73 15.36 4.82
N THR A 531 6.06 15.29 4.88
CA THR A 531 6.83 14.03 4.87
C THR A 531 7.66 13.92 6.12
N ILE A 532 7.62 12.77 6.78
CA ILE A 532 8.44 12.46 7.95
C ILE A 532 9.36 11.28 7.68
N LEU A 533 10.56 11.34 8.28
CA LEU A 533 11.51 10.23 8.30
C LEU A 533 11.39 9.51 9.63
N VAL A 534 11.24 8.20 9.60
CA VAL A 534 11.10 7.34 10.76
C VAL A 534 12.23 6.32 10.79
N ASP A 535 13.25 6.61 11.59
CA ASP A 535 14.27 5.62 11.93
C ASP A 535 14.46 5.56 13.45
N SER A 536 14.99 4.41 13.93
CA SER A 536 15.25 4.21 15.36
C SER A 536 16.26 5.22 15.92
N ALA A 537 17.24 5.63 15.13
CA ALA A 537 18.26 6.57 15.55
C ALA A 537 17.70 7.99 15.75
N GLN A 538 16.74 8.43 14.92
CA GLN A 538 16.08 9.72 15.12
C GLN A 538 15.14 9.72 16.33
N LEU A 539 14.44 8.63 16.58
CA LEU A 539 13.57 8.48 17.74
C LEU A 539 14.37 8.45 19.05
N GLU A 540 15.59 7.94 19.02
CA GLU A 540 16.50 7.87 20.17
C GLU A 540 17.33 9.15 20.38
N SER A 541 17.70 9.83 19.28
CA SER A 541 18.58 11.01 19.34
C SER A 541 17.86 12.32 19.70
N GLY A 542 16.52 12.34 19.69
CA GLY A 542 15.71 13.51 20.10
C GLY A 542 16.04 14.78 19.30
N GLN A 543 16.16 14.68 17.96
CA GLN A 543 16.39 15.89 17.14
C GLN A 543 15.30 16.93 17.39
N PRO A 544 15.67 18.21 17.67
CA PRO A 544 14.70 19.23 17.99
C PRO A 544 13.77 19.51 16.81
N LEU A 545 12.48 19.57 17.12
CA LEU A 545 11.47 20.08 16.18
C LEU A 545 11.67 21.60 16.01
N GLY A 546 11.54 22.08 14.80
CA GLY A 546 11.71 23.51 14.53
C GLY A 546 10.72 24.37 15.31
N PRO A 547 11.07 25.63 15.70
CA PRO A 547 10.18 26.53 16.42
C PRO A 547 8.87 26.80 15.69
N GLU A 548 8.89 26.70 14.36
CA GLU A 548 7.71 26.86 13.51
C GLU A 548 6.72 25.72 13.68
N PHE A 549 7.18 24.46 13.74
CA PHE A 549 6.32 23.32 14.02
C PHE A 549 5.56 23.49 15.34
N ARG A 550 6.26 23.93 16.40
CA ARG A 550 5.62 24.16 17.71
C ARG A 550 4.56 25.26 17.67
N ARG A 551 4.78 26.32 16.87
CA ARG A 551 3.82 27.41 16.71
C ARG A 551 2.59 26.95 15.92
N ASP A 552 2.80 26.27 14.80
CA ASP A 552 1.72 25.89 13.87
C ASP A 552 0.90 24.69 14.37
N ALA A 553 1.52 23.79 15.16
CA ALA A 553 0.86 22.68 15.81
C ALA A 553 0.47 22.95 17.28
N ALA A 554 0.45 24.22 17.73
CA ALA A 554 0.23 24.56 19.15
C ALA A 554 -1.10 24.01 19.70
N ARG A 555 -2.16 24.01 18.89
CA ARG A 555 -3.49 23.50 19.30
C ARG A 555 -3.45 21.98 19.50
N GLU A 556 -2.86 21.24 18.58
CA GLU A 556 -2.75 19.78 18.60
C GLU A 556 -1.79 19.34 19.73
N ILE A 557 -0.71 20.09 19.98
CA ILE A 557 0.19 19.87 21.12
C ILE A 557 -0.57 20.03 22.44
N GLU A 558 -1.43 21.05 22.59
CA GLU A 558 -2.24 21.22 23.79
C GLU A 558 -3.29 20.11 23.96
N VAL A 559 -3.90 19.64 22.86
CA VAL A 559 -4.79 18.47 22.88
C VAL A 559 -4.02 17.22 23.33
N PHE A 560 -2.82 17.00 22.81
CA PHE A 560 -1.96 15.90 23.23
C PHE A 560 -1.55 16.01 24.70
N LYS A 561 -1.11 17.18 25.18
CA LYS A 561 -0.75 17.42 26.57
C LYS A 561 -1.90 17.12 27.54
N ARG A 562 -3.13 17.50 27.19
CA ARG A 562 -4.34 17.16 27.99
C ARG A 562 -4.59 15.65 28.03
N ALA A 563 -4.55 14.99 26.87
CA ALA A 563 -4.73 13.54 26.78
C ALA A 563 -3.61 12.78 27.52
N TYR A 564 -2.37 13.27 27.44
CA TYR A 564 -1.22 12.69 28.15
C TYR A 564 -1.38 12.82 29.68
N ARG A 565 -1.82 13.98 30.17
CA ARG A 565 -2.10 14.22 31.61
C ARG A 565 -3.20 13.30 32.13
N GLN A 566 -4.26 13.08 31.33
CA GLN A 566 -5.33 12.15 31.70
C GLN A 566 -4.87 10.69 31.78
N ARG A 567 -3.98 10.27 30.85
CA ARG A 567 -3.42 8.91 30.82
C ARG A 567 -2.38 8.66 31.90
N ASN A 568 -1.66 9.70 32.30
CA ASN A 568 -0.55 9.62 33.25
C ASN A 568 -0.74 10.63 34.38
N PRO A 569 -1.61 10.36 35.38
CA PRO A 569 -1.86 11.26 36.51
C PRO A 569 -0.57 11.53 37.29
N GLY A 570 -0.19 12.81 37.39
CA GLY A 570 1.05 13.22 38.08
C GLY A 570 2.29 13.37 37.20
N ALA A 571 2.20 13.09 35.90
CA ALA A 571 3.30 13.37 34.97
C ALA A 571 3.43 14.87 34.68
N ASP A 572 4.68 15.34 34.63
CA ASP A 572 4.98 16.70 34.19
C ASP A 572 4.88 16.78 32.64
N VAL A 573 3.83 17.42 32.17
CA VAL A 573 3.58 17.57 30.73
C VAL A 573 4.46 18.62 30.06
N ASP A 574 5.10 19.49 30.84
CA ASP A 574 6.02 20.51 30.33
C ASP A 574 7.44 19.93 30.15
N ALA A 575 7.71 18.76 30.71
CA ALA A 575 8.91 17.97 30.48
C ALA A 575 8.86 17.12 29.18
N LEU A 576 7.75 17.14 28.40
CA LEU A 576 7.64 16.43 27.13
C LEU A 576 8.68 16.95 26.12
N THR A 577 9.45 16.01 25.59
CA THR A 577 10.53 16.27 24.63
C THR A 577 9.99 16.35 23.17
N ASP A 578 10.81 16.87 22.26
CA ASP A 578 10.51 16.85 20.83
C ASP A 578 10.39 15.43 20.29
N ALA A 579 11.13 14.46 20.84
CA ALA A 579 11.00 13.05 20.54
C ALA A 579 9.61 12.50 20.90
N ASP A 580 9.03 12.95 22.01
CA ASP A 580 7.68 12.56 22.42
C ASP A 580 6.61 13.14 21.47
N LEU A 581 6.79 14.40 21.05
CA LEU A 581 5.91 15.04 20.05
C LEU A 581 6.01 14.36 18.70
N LEU A 582 7.22 14.03 18.24
CA LEU A 582 7.40 13.32 16.95
C LEU A 582 6.80 11.92 17.00
N ARG A 583 6.95 11.22 18.14
CA ARG A 583 6.34 9.91 18.36
C ARG A 583 4.81 9.99 18.34
N GLU A 584 4.23 11.04 18.95
CA GLU A 584 2.78 11.26 18.90
C GLU A 584 2.32 11.61 17.49
N ALA A 585 3.05 12.44 16.74
CA ALA A 585 2.73 12.76 15.35
C ALA A 585 2.71 11.48 14.50
N MET A 586 3.70 10.61 14.67
CA MET A 586 3.74 9.30 14.00
C MET A 586 2.55 8.39 14.35
N ASN A 587 2.21 8.32 15.62
CA ASN A 587 1.12 7.46 16.11
C ASN A 587 -0.26 7.96 15.73
N THR A 588 -0.36 9.20 15.32
CA THR A 588 -1.60 9.87 14.97
C THR A 588 -1.69 10.24 13.49
N VAL A 589 -0.79 9.72 12.66
CA VAL A 589 -0.88 9.84 11.19
C VAL A 589 -2.27 9.41 10.72
N GLY A 590 -2.92 10.25 9.93
CA GLY A 590 -4.26 10.01 9.43
C GLY A 590 -5.37 10.08 10.47
N ARG A 591 -5.19 10.83 11.56
CA ARG A 591 -6.23 11.07 12.58
C ARG A 591 -6.56 12.56 12.67
N HIS A 592 -7.83 12.88 12.40
CA HIS A 592 -8.32 14.26 12.45
C HIS A 592 -8.11 14.93 13.82
N GLY A 593 -7.68 16.20 13.83
CA GLY A 593 -7.44 16.99 15.04
C GLY A 593 -6.23 16.53 15.87
N LYS A 594 -5.31 15.72 15.31
CA LYS A 594 -4.10 15.21 15.96
C LYS A 594 -2.83 15.70 15.27
N LEU A 595 -1.69 15.60 15.97
CA LEU A 595 -0.38 16.06 15.48
C LEU A 595 0.04 15.47 14.12
N GLY A 596 -0.41 14.24 13.82
CA GLY A 596 -0.08 13.55 12.57
C GLY A 596 -1.08 13.76 11.42
N GLU A 597 -2.09 14.63 11.57
CA GLU A 597 -3.13 14.82 10.56
C GLU A 597 -2.58 15.24 9.19
N HIS A 598 -1.60 16.14 9.19
CA HIS A 598 -1.04 16.74 7.97
C HIS A 598 0.09 15.94 7.34
N ILE A 599 0.35 14.73 7.83
CA ILE A 599 1.39 13.86 7.26
C ILE A 599 0.85 13.14 6.04
N HIS A 600 1.46 13.40 4.91
CA HIS A 600 1.13 12.82 3.60
C HIS A 600 2.05 11.65 3.23
N CYS A 601 3.30 11.66 3.74
CA CYS A 601 4.27 10.62 3.43
C CYS A 601 5.10 10.23 4.66
N VAL A 602 5.36 8.92 4.79
CA VAL A 602 6.23 8.35 5.82
C VAL A 602 7.34 7.56 5.14
N VAL A 603 8.59 8.01 5.30
CA VAL A 603 9.79 7.27 4.89
C VAL A 603 10.34 6.53 6.10
N SER A 604 10.47 5.20 6.02
CA SER A 604 10.85 4.37 7.17
C SER A 604 11.94 3.35 6.82
N VAL A 605 12.75 2.97 7.83
CA VAL A 605 13.69 1.88 7.75
C VAL A 605 13.11 0.63 8.38
N GLY A 606 13.09 -0.46 7.64
CA GLY A 606 12.59 -1.72 8.15
C GLY A 606 11.06 -1.77 8.25
N MET A 607 10.56 -2.45 9.26
CA MET A 607 9.14 -2.43 9.58
C MET A 607 8.83 -1.10 10.24
N LEU A 608 7.82 -0.40 9.74
CA LEU A 608 7.18 0.68 10.48
C LEU A 608 7.00 0.22 11.92
N THR A 609 7.45 1.04 12.85
CA THR A 609 7.53 0.67 14.27
C THR A 609 6.31 -0.13 14.69
N GLU A 610 6.53 -1.24 15.35
CA GLU A 610 5.44 -2.08 15.85
C GLU A 610 4.44 -1.22 16.62
N GLY A 611 3.15 -1.39 16.31
CA GLY A 611 2.11 -0.55 16.86
C GLY A 611 1.60 0.58 15.96
N TRP A 612 2.22 0.88 14.83
CA TRP A 612 1.70 1.87 13.89
C TRP A 612 0.38 1.42 13.27
N ASP A 613 -0.62 2.32 13.24
CA ASP A 613 -2.03 2.00 12.98
C ASP A 613 -2.72 3.13 12.20
N ALA A 614 -2.26 3.39 10.99
CA ALA A 614 -2.90 4.34 10.10
C ALA A 614 -3.78 3.60 9.08
N ASN A 615 -5.07 3.94 9.03
CA ASN A 615 -6.02 3.41 8.05
C ASN A 615 -6.11 4.25 6.77
N THR A 616 -5.45 5.41 6.75
CA THR A 616 -5.40 6.35 5.63
C THR A 616 -4.34 6.01 4.59
N VAL A 617 -3.54 4.96 4.81
CA VAL A 617 -2.53 4.50 3.85
C VAL A 617 -3.20 4.02 2.56
N THR A 618 -2.77 4.60 1.44
CA THR A 618 -3.27 4.28 0.11
C THR A 618 -2.17 3.85 -0.85
N HIS A 619 -0.91 4.20 -0.56
CA HIS A 619 0.23 3.94 -1.43
C HIS A 619 1.40 3.40 -0.63
N ILE A 620 2.02 2.33 -1.09
CA ILE A 620 3.15 1.65 -0.43
C ILE A 620 4.25 1.39 -1.47
N LEU A 621 5.48 1.82 -1.16
CA LEU A 621 6.67 1.51 -1.94
C LEU A 621 7.67 0.74 -1.09
N GLY A 622 8.05 -0.46 -1.52
CA GLY A 622 9.08 -1.28 -0.90
C GLY A 622 10.43 -1.16 -1.62
N ILE A 623 11.46 -0.65 -0.92
CA ILE A 623 12.83 -0.48 -1.43
C ILE A 623 13.78 -1.44 -0.70
N ARG A 624 13.34 -2.65 -0.36
CA ARG A 624 14.15 -3.61 0.39
C ARG A 624 14.01 -5.02 -0.19
N PRO A 625 14.96 -5.95 0.13
CA PRO A 625 14.79 -7.34 -0.28
C PRO A 625 13.62 -7.98 0.48
N PHE A 626 12.62 -8.42 -0.25
CA PHE A 626 11.53 -9.25 0.26
C PHE A 626 11.85 -10.72 -0.06
N ARG A 627 12.53 -11.41 0.86
CA ARG A 627 13.04 -12.76 0.64
C ARG A 627 12.03 -13.86 0.94
N SER A 628 10.94 -13.54 1.62
CA SER A 628 9.89 -14.48 1.99
C SER A 628 8.51 -13.82 1.95
N GLN A 629 7.48 -14.61 1.68
CA GLN A 629 6.07 -14.21 1.75
C GLN A 629 5.74 -13.59 3.11
N LEU A 630 6.30 -14.15 4.19
CA LEU A 630 6.17 -13.66 5.55
C LEU A 630 6.52 -12.16 5.68
N LEU A 631 7.65 -11.75 5.09
CA LEU A 631 8.12 -10.37 5.16
C LEU A 631 7.20 -9.43 4.36
N CYS A 632 6.69 -9.91 3.22
CA CYS A 632 5.69 -9.19 2.45
C CYS A 632 4.42 -8.95 3.26
N GLU A 633 3.89 -9.99 3.92
CA GLU A 633 2.68 -9.90 4.74
C GLU A 633 2.84 -8.97 5.95
N GLN A 634 3.98 -8.97 6.61
CA GLN A 634 4.26 -8.09 7.75
C GLN A 634 4.26 -6.61 7.36
N VAL A 635 4.89 -6.30 6.23
CA VAL A 635 5.03 -4.93 5.75
C VAL A 635 3.72 -4.42 5.15
N VAL A 636 3.18 -5.16 4.19
CA VAL A 636 1.99 -4.74 3.44
C VAL A 636 0.75 -4.77 4.33
N GLY A 637 0.61 -5.79 5.18
CA GLY A 637 -0.56 -5.96 6.04
C GLY A 637 -0.82 -4.77 6.98
N ARG A 638 0.20 -4.00 7.36
CA ARG A 638 0.03 -2.77 8.18
C ARG A 638 -0.58 -1.62 7.39
N GLY A 639 -0.27 -1.51 6.11
CA GLY A 639 -0.83 -0.50 5.21
C GLY A 639 -2.20 -0.86 4.63
N LEU A 640 -2.65 -2.12 4.80
CA LEU A 640 -3.93 -2.58 4.27
C LEU A 640 -5.13 -2.37 5.22
N ARG A 641 -5.00 -1.60 6.28
CA ARG A 641 -6.14 -1.30 7.17
C ARG A 641 -7.18 -0.45 6.48
N ARG A 642 -8.44 -0.83 6.61
CA ARG A 642 -9.57 -0.11 6.03
C ARG A 642 -9.94 1.13 6.81
N ARG A 643 -10.57 2.07 6.11
CA ARG A 643 -11.20 3.26 6.69
C ARG A 643 -12.66 3.00 7.06
N ASP A 644 -13.38 2.31 6.18
CA ASP A 644 -14.81 2.08 6.28
C ASP A 644 -15.12 0.57 6.35
N TYR A 645 -16.00 0.20 7.27
CA TYR A 645 -16.53 -1.16 7.47
C TYR A 645 -18.04 -1.21 7.24
N THR A 646 -18.58 -0.27 6.46
CA THR A 646 -19.99 -0.30 6.06
C THR A 646 -20.25 -1.50 5.16
N VAL A 647 -21.30 -2.24 5.50
CA VAL A 647 -21.70 -3.46 4.79
C VAL A 647 -22.69 -3.08 3.70
N ASN A 648 -22.49 -3.60 2.52
CA ASN A 648 -23.43 -3.43 1.42
C ASN A 648 -24.69 -4.31 1.62
N PRO A 649 -25.75 -4.13 0.80
CA PRO A 649 -26.98 -4.94 0.91
C PRO A 649 -26.74 -6.45 0.77
N GLU A 650 -25.63 -6.87 0.14
CA GLU A 650 -25.25 -8.27 -0.05
C GLU A 650 -24.56 -8.88 1.19
N GLY A 651 -24.37 -8.12 2.26
CA GLY A 651 -23.70 -8.55 3.48
C GLY A 651 -22.17 -8.60 3.35
N ARG A 652 -21.60 -7.94 2.34
CA ARG A 652 -20.16 -7.84 2.10
C ARG A 652 -19.65 -6.41 2.32
N LEU A 653 -18.36 -6.26 2.55
CA LEU A 653 -17.71 -4.96 2.63
C LEU A 653 -17.39 -4.44 1.23
N GLU A 654 -17.56 -3.13 0.99
CA GLU A 654 -17.18 -2.51 -0.27
C GLU A 654 -15.66 -2.58 -0.48
N PRO A 655 -15.15 -2.79 -1.69
CA PRO A 655 -13.72 -2.88 -1.94
C PRO A 655 -13.00 -1.55 -1.69
N GLU A 656 -12.00 -1.56 -0.84
CA GLU A 656 -11.00 -0.50 -0.69
C GLU A 656 -9.65 -0.99 -1.19
N TYR A 657 -8.87 -0.11 -1.80
CA TYR A 657 -7.62 -0.47 -2.46
C TYR A 657 -6.40 0.25 -1.86
N ALA A 658 -5.23 -0.40 -1.96
CA ALA A 658 -3.94 0.21 -1.72
C ALA A 658 -2.98 -0.13 -2.87
N GLU A 659 -2.32 0.87 -3.44
CA GLU A 659 -1.31 0.67 -4.48
C GLU A 659 0.00 0.22 -3.85
N VAL A 660 0.55 -0.92 -4.29
CA VAL A 660 1.74 -1.55 -3.69
C VAL A 660 2.79 -1.79 -4.76
N TYR A 661 3.91 -1.09 -4.66
CA TYR A 661 5.06 -1.20 -5.57
C TYR A 661 6.28 -1.75 -4.85
N GLY A 662 7.12 -2.50 -5.55
CA GLY A 662 8.38 -3.01 -5.02
C GLY A 662 8.25 -4.15 -4.00
N VAL A 663 7.06 -4.70 -3.82
CA VAL A 663 6.79 -5.85 -2.95
C VAL A 663 6.26 -6.99 -3.79
N PRO A 664 7.03 -8.06 -4.00
CA PRO A 664 6.59 -9.24 -4.75
C PRO A 664 5.56 -10.02 -3.91
N PHE A 665 4.28 -9.73 -4.14
CA PHE A 665 3.20 -10.36 -3.39
C PHE A 665 2.63 -11.54 -4.17
N ALA A 666 2.91 -12.77 -3.71
CA ALA A 666 2.47 -14.01 -4.38
C ALA A 666 0.93 -14.18 -4.44
N SER A 667 0.19 -13.34 -3.71
CA SER A 667 -1.27 -13.36 -3.67
C SER A 667 -1.95 -12.57 -4.80
N ILE A 668 -1.18 -11.99 -5.72
CA ILE A 668 -1.73 -11.22 -6.84
C ILE A 668 -1.23 -11.82 -8.15
N PRO A 669 -2.12 -12.14 -9.11
CA PRO A 669 -1.71 -12.79 -10.35
C PRO A 669 -0.78 -11.90 -11.16
N SER A 670 0.37 -12.42 -11.57
CA SER A 670 1.22 -11.82 -12.60
C SER A 670 1.52 -12.85 -13.68
N ASP A 671 1.08 -12.59 -14.89
CA ASP A 671 1.19 -13.53 -16.04
C ASP A 671 2.60 -13.59 -16.67
N ARG A 672 3.65 -12.99 -16.07
CA ARG A 672 4.94 -12.86 -16.74
C ARG A 672 6.12 -13.28 -15.86
N THR A 673 6.92 -14.23 -16.38
CA THR A 673 8.25 -14.57 -15.86
C THR A 673 9.22 -13.44 -16.19
N ILE A 674 9.80 -12.80 -15.17
CA ILE A 674 10.73 -11.67 -15.34
C ILE A 674 12.16 -12.20 -15.48
N PRO A 675 12.85 -12.01 -16.61
CA PRO A 675 14.26 -12.31 -16.73
C PRO A 675 15.10 -11.34 -15.87
N LYS A 676 16.11 -11.85 -15.15
CA LYS A 676 17.02 -10.99 -14.39
C LYS A 676 17.85 -10.12 -15.33
N PRO A 677 17.91 -8.80 -15.13
CA PRO A 677 18.74 -7.94 -15.96
C PRO A 677 20.23 -8.28 -15.81
N LYS A 678 20.91 -8.45 -16.93
CA LYS A 678 22.38 -8.53 -16.96
C LYS A 678 22.94 -7.11 -17.05
N LEU A 679 23.43 -6.58 -15.95
CA LEU A 679 24.18 -5.32 -15.94
C LEU A 679 25.51 -5.52 -16.69
N THR A 680 25.57 -5.08 -17.96
CA THR A 680 26.72 -5.32 -18.84
C THR A 680 27.55 -4.06 -19.12
N ARG A 681 27.12 -2.87 -18.66
CA ARG A 681 27.78 -1.60 -18.98
C ARG A 681 28.03 -0.74 -17.72
N PRO A 682 29.12 0.03 -17.69
CA PRO A 682 29.34 1.00 -16.61
C PRO A 682 28.23 2.05 -16.59
N PRO A 683 27.89 2.60 -15.42
CA PRO A 683 26.88 3.66 -15.30
C PRO A 683 27.36 4.94 -15.98
N VAL A 684 26.46 5.61 -16.68
CA VAL A 684 26.67 6.90 -17.31
C VAL A 684 25.70 7.91 -16.70
N GLU A 685 26.25 9.04 -16.25
CA GLU A 685 25.46 10.17 -15.73
C GLU A 685 24.88 10.98 -16.88
N VAL A 686 23.55 11.09 -16.93
CA VAL A 686 22.82 11.95 -17.88
C VAL A 686 22.26 13.13 -17.13
N ARG A 687 22.63 14.36 -17.54
CA ARG A 687 22.20 15.57 -16.87
C ARG A 687 22.11 16.76 -17.82
N ALA A 688 21.29 17.73 -17.43
CA ALA A 688 21.29 19.04 -18.06
C ALA A 688 22.61 19.78 -17.76
N LEU A 689 23.15 20.47 -18.75
CA LEU A 689 24.35 21.30 -18.60
C LEU A 689 23.96 22.75 -18.45
N PRO A 690 24.26 23.41 -17.31
CA PRO A 690 23.85 24.80 -17.06
C PRO A 690 24.31 25.77 -18.12
N GLU A 691 25.50 25.53 -18.70
CA GLU A 691 26.04 26.35 -19.79
C GLU A 691 25.25 26.26 -21.10
N ARG A 692 24.42 25.24 -21.25
CA ARG A 692 23.55 25.01 -22.42
C ARG A 692 22.08 25.41 -22.18
N TRP A 693 21.77 26.18 -21.15
CA TRP A 693 20.42 26.57 -20.77
C TRP A 693 19.54 27.13 -21.91
N ARG A 694 20.19 27.78 -22.93
CA ARG A 694 19.49 28.27 -24.13
C ARG A 694 18.88 27.19 -25.01
N LEU A 695 19.29 25.91 -24.82
CA LEU A 695 18.78 24.74 -25.54
C LEU A 695 17.70 24.02 -24.72
N ALA A 696 17.31 24.57 -23.59
CA ALA A 696 16.23 24.01 -22.77
C ALA A 696 14.91 23.91 -23.57
N ILE A 697 14.22 22.80 -23.39
CA ILE A 697 12.90 22.54 -23.97
C ILE A 697 11.92 22.42 -22.81
N ARG A 698 10.91 23.32 -22.79
CA ARG A 698 9.79 23.29 -21.83
C ARG A 698 8.58 22.65 -22.50
N PHE A 699 7.82 21.88 -21.72
CA PHE A 699 6.68 21.13 -22.23
C PHE A 699 5.53 21.10 -21.23
N PRO A 700 4.26 21.03 -21.67
CA PRO A 700 3.11 20.89 -20.81
C PRO A 700 2.95 19.44 -20.30
N LYS A 701 2.42 19.30 -19.11
CA LYS A 701 2.00 18.01 -18.54
C LYS A 701 0.48 17.99 -18.41
N LEU A 702 -0.17 17.03 -19.07
CA LEU A 702 -1.60 16.95 -19.22
C LEU A 702 -2.19 15.74 -18.50
N ASP A 703 -3.41 15.91 -17.97
CA ASP A 703 -4.28 14.83 -17.51
C ASP A 703 -5.33 14.44 -18.55
N GLY A 704 -5.56 15.29 -19.56
CA GLY A 704 -6.53 15.01 -20.61
C GLY A 704 -6.83 16.21 -21.50
N TYR A 705 -7.96 16.17 -22.18
CA TYR A 705 -8.42 17.20 -23.11
C TYR A 705 -9.87 17.56 -22.85
N ARG A 706 -10.23 18.82 -23.06
CA ARG A 706 -11.62 19.26 -23.03
C ARG A 706 -11.91 20.14 -24.24
N ILE A 707 -13.17 20.18 -24.65
CA ILE A 707 -13.66 21.14 -25.63
C ILE A 707 -14.28 22.29 -24.83
N GLU A 708 -13.78 23.51 -25.04
CA GLU A 708 -14.47 24.72 -24.58
C GLU A 708 -15.71 24.88 -25.46
N LEU A 709 -16.87 24.69 -24.85
CA LEU A 709 -18.14 24.92 -25.51
C LEU A 709 -18.42 26.43 -25.49
N PRO A 710 -18.92 27.00 -26.59
CA PRO A 710 -19.33 28.39 -26.61
C PRO A 710 -20.47 28.63 -25.62
N ASP A 711 -20.68 29.90 -25.17
CA ASP A 711 -21.76 30.29 -24.27
C ASP A 711 -23.19 30.14 -24.84
N GLN A 712 -23.31 29.46 -25.98
CA GLN A 712 -24.55 29.17 -26.68
C GLN A 712 -25.24 27.92 -26.09
N PRO A 713 -26.57 27.74 -26.29
CA PRO A 713 -27.26 26.53 -25.93
C PRO A 713 -26.63 25.28 -26.54
N LEU A 714 -26.47 24.21 -25.74
CA LEU A 714 -25.91 22.95 -26.21
C LEU A 714 -26.82 22.36 -27.33
N ALA A 715 -26.21 21.97 -28.44
CA ALA A 715 -26.85 21.21 -29.49
C ALA A 715 -26.11 19.90 -29.74
N ALA A 716 -26.80 18.85 -30.15
CA ALA A 716 -26.22 17.57 -30.54
C ALA A 716 -26.79 17.09 -31.86
N SER A 717 -25.88 16.69 -32.79
CA SER A 717 -26.23 16.05 -34.03
C SER A 717 -25.81 14.60 -34.00
N PHE A 718 -26.76 13.70 -34.17
CA PHE A 718 -26.52 12.26 -34.11
C PHE A 718 -26.30 11.69 -35.52
N ASP A 719 -25.29 10.86 -35.62
CA ASP A 719 -24.90 10.12 -36.84
C ASP A 719 -24.80 8.62 -36.55
N ALA A 720 -24.29 7.85 -37.51
CA ALA A 720 -24.10 6.40 -37.36
C ALA A 720 -23.15 6.03 -36.23
N SER A 721 -22.17 6.88 -35.92
CA SER A 721 -21.20 6.66 -34.84
C SER A 721 -21.82 6.87 -33.43
N SER A 722 -22.88 7.68 -33.35
CA SER A 722 -23.66 7.92 -32.13
C SER A 722 -24.50 6.72 -31.69
N ARG A 723 -24.67 5.72 -32.58
CA ARG A 723 -25.53 4.56 -32.31
C ARG A 723 -24.89 3.60 -31.32
N MET A 724 -25.71 3.08 -30.40
CA MET A 724 -25.34 2.07 -29.45
C MET A 724 -26.36 0.95 -29.39
N GLU A 725 -25.89 -0.30 -29.47
CA GLU A 725 -26.73 -1.48 -29.48
C GLU A 725 -26.42 -2.32 -28.23
N ILE A 726 -27.49 -2.73 -27.52
CA ILE A 726 -27.44 -3.68 -26.41
C ILE A 726 -28.50 -4.74 -26.73
N LEU A 727 -28.08 -5.80 -27.42
CA LEU A 727 -29.00 -6.79 -27.99
C LEU A 727 -29.32 -7.93 -27.05
N GLU A 728 -28.41 -8.25 -26.13
CA GLU A 728 -28.52 -9.36 -25.21
C GLU A 728 -28.17 -8.92 -23.78
N LEU A 729 -28.75 -9.61 -22.80
CA LEU A 729 -28.34 -9.49 -21.39
C LEU A 729 -26.97 -10.17 -21.24
N PRO A 730 -26.02 -9.60 -20.47
CA PRO A 730 -24.77 -10.26 -20.13
C PRO A 730 -25.02 -11.66 -19.57
N GLU A 731 -24.19 -12.65 -19.89
CA GLU A 731 -24.34 -14.04 -19.40
C GLU A 731 -24.44 -14.13 -17.88
N ALA A 732 -23.72 -13.29 -17.15
CA ALA A 732 -23.83 -13.17 -15.69
C ALA A 732 -25.26 -12.86 -15.21
N LEU A 733 -26.01 -12.04 -15.97
CA LEU A 733 -27.42 -11.72 -15.67
C LEU A 733 -28.42 -12.80 -16.17
N TRP A 734 -27.99 -13.68 -17.09
CA TRP A 734 -28.79 -14.82 -17.55
C TRP A 734 -28.84 -15.96 -16.53
N VAL A 735 -27.74 -16.22 -15.82
CA VAL A 735 -27.66 -17.25 -14.77
C VAL A 735 -28.60 -16.90 -13.62
N LEU A 736 -28.74 -15.62 -13.29
CA LEU A 736 -29.68 -15.10 -12.29
C LEU A 736 -31.15 -15.27 -12.65
N HIS A 737 -31.49 -15.45 -13.94
CA HIS A 737 -32.86 -15.66 -14.41
C HIS A 737 -33.43 -17.07 -14.09
N GLN A 738 -32.58 -18.02 -13.67
CA GLN A 738 -32.94 -19.40 -13.30
C GLN A 738 -32.83 -19.70 -11.81
N GLY A 739 -32.42 -18.74 -10.95
CA GLY A 739 -32.25 -18.90 -9.50
C GLY A 739 -33.55 -18.71 -8.72
N VAL A 740 -33.66 -19.43 -7.61
CA VAL A 740 -34.79 -19.45 -6.66
C VAL A 740 -34.97 -18.09 -5.99
N ALA A 741 -36.22 -17.67 -5.82
CA ALA A 741 -36.65 -16.40 -5.23
C ALA A 741 -36.01 -16.12 -3.85
N GLY A 742 -35.45 -14.92 -3.65
CA GLY A 742 -35.05 -14.38 -2.35
C GLY A 742 -33.58 -14.12 -2.11
N THR A 743 -32.71 -13.95 -3.15
CA THR A 743 -31.30 -13.57 -3.00
C THR A 743 -31.06 -12.08 -3.27
N PRO A 744 -30.01 -11.44 -2.66
CA PRO A 744 -29.66 -10.03 -2.90
C PRO A 744 -29.44 -9.64 -4.38
N GLU A 745 -29.08 -10.60 -5.21
CA GLU A 745 -28.89 -10.47 -6.67
C GLU A 745 -30.20 -10.17 -7.42
N GLU A 746 -31.38 -10.54 -6.87
CA GLU A 746 -32.69 -10.18 -7.41
C GLU A 746 -32.96 -8.67 -7.26
N THR A 747 -32.39 -8.01 -6.24
CA THR A 747 -32.64 -6.57 -5.99
C THR A 747 -31.95 -5.70 -7.06
N GLU A 748 -30.74 -6.02 -7.50
CA GLU A 748 -30.11 -5.30 -8.63
C GLU A 748 -30.84 -5.53 -9.94
N LEU A 749 -31.31 -6.75 -10.19
CA LEU A 749 -32.07 -7.07 -11.38
C LEU A 749 -33.45 -6.39 -11.38
N GLU A 750 -34.11 -6.28 -10.22
CA GLU A 750 -35.35 -5.52 -10.04
C GLU A 750 -35.14 -4.03 -10.21
N GLU A 751 -34.02 -3.45 -9.72
CA GLU A 751 -33.67 -2.05 -9.94
C GLU A 751 -33.40 -1.78 -11.43
N ILE A 752 -32.67 -2.65 -12.11
CA ILE A 752 -32.40 -2.54 -13.56
C ILE A 752 -33.69 -2.66 -14.34
N ARG A 753 -34.58 -3.59 -13.98
CA ARG A 753 -35.88 -3.77 -14.63
C ARG A 753 -36.89 -2.70 -14.31
N GLY A 754 -36.87 -2.19 -13.08
CA GLY A 754 -37.75 -1.14 -12.58
C GLY A 754 -37.35 0.26 -13.00
N ALA A 755 -36.08 0.46 -13.43
CA ALA A 755 -35.57 1.76 -13.82
C ALA A 755 -36.39 2.33 -15.00
N ARG A 756 -36.97 3.51 -14.78
CA ARG A 756 -37.72 4.21 -15.82
C ARG A 756 -36.80 4.94 -16.79
N ALA A 757 -37.18 5.02 -18.05
CA ALA A 757 -36.38 5.74 -19.07
C ALA A 757 -36.02 7.18 -18.63
N GLN A 758 -36.90 7.83 -17.90
CA GLN A 758 -36.67 9.16 -17.34
C GLN A 758 -35.55 9.15 -16.30
N GLU A 759 -35.50 8.19 -15.40
CA GLU A 759 -34.45 8.04 -14.40
C GLU A 759 -33.10 7.76 -15.05
N VAL A 760 -33.07 6.86 -16.04
CA VAL A 760 -31.85 6.57 -16.83
C VAL A 760 -31.35 7.83 -17.52
N THR A 761 -32.25 8.62 -18.12
CA THR A 761 -31.93 9.91 -18.73
C THR A 761 -31.29 10.89 -17.73
N PHE A 762 -31.88 11.02 -16.55
CA PHE A 762 -31.34 11.90 -15.50
C PHE A 762 -29.97 11.47 -15.01
N ARG A 763 -29.78 10.17 -14.76
CA ARG A 763 -28.46 9.63 -14.32
C ARG A 763 -27.40 9.81 -15.40
N LEU A 764 -27.75 9.62 -16.66
CA LEU A 764 -26.85 9.82 -17.79
C LEU A 764 -26.50 11.30 -17.97
N ALA A 765 -27.48 12.22 -17.87
CA ALA A 765 -27.25 13.67 -17.91
C ALA A 765 -26.42 14.15 -16.72
N LYS A 766 -26.63 13.60 -15.53
CA LYS A 766 -25.80 13.87 -14.35
C LYS A 766 -24.36 13.42 -14.58
N ARG A 767 -24.14 12.22 -15.09
CA ARG A 767 -22.81 11.72 -15.44
C ARG A 767 -22.10 12.60 -16.46
N LEU A 768 -22.80 13.07 -17.49
CA LEU A 768 -22.27 14.06 -18.44
C LEU A 768 -21.95 15.37 -17.78
N LEU A 769 -22.81 15.86 -16.88
CA LEU A 769 -22.58 17.09 -16.15
C LEU A 769 -21.36 16.98 -15.18
N GLU A 770 -21.08 15.82 -14.64
CA GLU A 770 -19.96 15.53 -13.74
C GLU A 770 -18.67 15.19 -14.50
N ASP A 771 -18.69 15.10 -15.82
CA ASP A 771 -17.53 14.82 -16.65
C ASP A 771 -16.65 16.07 -16.76
N GLU A 772 -15.36 15.96 -16.44
CA GLU A 772 -14.39 17.06 -16.46
C GLU A 772 -14.33 17.80 -17.80
N ARG A 773 -14.74 17.15 -18.89
CA ARG A 773 -14.82 17.76 -20.23
C ARG A 773 -15.89 18.84 -20.36
N PHE A 774 -16.91 18.84 -19.50
CA PHE A 774 -17.94 19.86 -19.40
C PHE A 774 -17.67 20.91 -18.32
N PHE A 775 -16.72 20.65 -17.41
CA PHE A 775 -16.33 21.60 -16.39
C PHE A 775 -15.11 22.38 -16.81
N GLY A 776 -15.03 23.60 -16.40
CA GLY A 776 -13.78 24.28 -16.25
C GLY A 776 -12.91 23.60 -15.18
N THR A 777 -11.66 24.05 -15.02
CA THR A 777 -10.81 23.66 -13.90
C THR A 777 -11.58 23.80 -12.57
N PRO A 778 -11.19 23.11 -11.48
CA PRO A 778 -11.83 23.23 -10.16
C PRO A 778 -11.99 24.67 -9.65
N GLU A 779 -11.24 25.62 -10.24
CA GLU A 779 -11.29 27.05 -9.99
C GLU A 779 -12.42 27.77 -10.75
N HIS A 780 -13.11 27.09 -11.69
CA HIS A 780 -14.22 27.66 -12.45
C HIS A 780 -15.48 26.86 -12.18
N ASP A 781 -16.51 27.56 -11.73
CA ASP A 781 -17.82 27.07 -11.29
C ASP A 781 -18.39 25.94 -12.16
N ARG A 782 -18.89 24.91 -11.47
CA ARG A 782 -19.81 23.93 -12.07
C ARG A 782 -20.88 24.70 -12.84
N ARG A 783 -21.23 24.23 -14.04
CA ARG A 783 -22.25 24.85 -14.92
C ARG A 783 -23.61 24.14 -14.76
N PRO A 784 -24.29 24.24 -13.60
CA PRO A 784 -25.53 23.50 -13.34
C PRO A 784 -26.66 23.85 -14.30
N TRP A 785 -26.60 25.00 -14.95
CA TRP A 785 -27.55 25.44 -15.98
C TRP A 785 -27.48 24.59 -17.27
N LEU A 786 -26.42 23.81 -17.48
CA LEU A 786 -26.33 22.86 -18.60
C LEU A 786 -27.18 21.59 -18.35
N PHE A 787 -27.51 21.28 -17.10
CA PHE A 787 -28.21 20.05 -16.76
C PHE A 787 -29.54 19.85 -17.53
N PRO A 788 -30.44 20.83 -17.63
CA PRO A 788 -31.68 20.68 -18.42
C PRO A 788 -31.42 20.34 -19.89
N GLN A 789 -30.37 20.97 -20.48
CA GLN A 789 -29.99 20.78 -21.88
C GLN A 789 -29.41 19.36 -22.08
N LEU A 790 -28.57 18.91 -21.15
CA LEU A 790 -28.00 17.54 -21.18
C LEU A 790 -29.11 16.48 -21.00
N VAL A 791 -30.14 16.75 -20.20
CA VAL A 791 -31.30 15.88 -20.06
C VAL A 791 -32.04 15.76 -21.39
N ASP A 792 -32.26 16.87 -22.09
CA ASP A 792 -32.99 16.85 -23.38
C ASP A 792 -32.18 16.15 -24.47
N ILE A 793 -30.84 16.38 -24.51
CA ILE A 793 -29.94 15.70 -25.45
C ILE A 793 -29.87 14.19 -25.13
N SER A 794 -29.74 13.81 -23.87
CA SER A 794 -29.70 12.40 -23.46
C SER A 794 -31.01 11.68 -23.79
N ARG A 795 -32.15 12.35 -23.62
CA ARG A 795 -33.47 11.80 -23.97
C ARG A 795 -33.60 11.56 -25.47
N ARG A 796 -33.16 12.54 -26.28
CA ARG A 796 -33.15 12.40 -27.75
C ARG A 796 -32.21 11.27 -28.17
N TRP A 797 -31.01 11.19 -27.62
CA TRP A 797 -30.05 10.13 -27.92
C TRP A 797 -30.60 8.73 -27.60
N MET A 798 -31.28 8.59 -26.45
CA MET A 798 -31.92 7.33 -26.08
C MET A 798 -33.04 6.93 -27.07
N GLY A 799 -33.77 7.90 -27.64
CA GLY A 799 -34.81 7.65 -28.59
C GLY A 799 -34.32 7.39 -30.01
N GLU A 800 -33.26 8.07 -30.45
CA GLU A 800 -32.77 8.06 -31.82
C GLU A 800 -31.61 7.08 -32.08
N CYS A 801 -30.75 6.85 -31.06
CA CYS A 801 -29.49 6.15 -31.23
C CYS A 801 -29.36 4.86 -30.41
N LEU A 802 -30.16 4.67 -29.34
CA LEU A 802 -30.09 3.48 -28.51
C LEU A 802 -30.98 2.38 -29.09
N VAL A 803 -30.41 1.22 -29.38
CA VAL A 803 -31.15 0.03 -29.84
C VAL A 803 -31.05 -1.04 -28.73
N LEU A 804 -32.21 -1.38 -28.17
CA LEU A 804 -32.31 -2.44 -27.16
C LEU A 804 -32.94 -3.69 -27.76
N GLY A 805 -32.44 -4.85 -27.36
CA GLY A 805 -33.03 -6.14 -27.76
C GLY A 805 -34.41 -6.34 -27.10
N PRO A 806 -35.24 -7.26 -27.58
CA PRO A 806 -36.66 -7.42 -27.18
C PRO A 806 -36.89 -7.72 -25.70
N ARG A 807 -35.85 -8.15 -24.98
CA ARG A 807 -35.91 -8.50 -23.51
C ARG A 807 -34.92 -7.70 -22.68
N VAL A 808 -34.29 -6.68 -23.26
CA VAL A 808 -33.28 -5.88 -22.57
C VAL A 808 -33.94 -4.67 -21.93
N PRO A 809 -33.95 -4.54 -20.58
CA PRO A 809 -34.51 -3.38 -19.93
C PRO A 809 -33.61 -2.14 -20.11
N VAL A 810 -34.23 -0.97 -20.18
CA VAL A 810 -33.51 0.29 -20.40
C VAL A 810 -32.52 0.61 -19.25
N GLY A 811 -32.78 0.12 -18.04
CA GLY A 811 -31.89 0.27 -16.88
C GLY A 811 -30.52 -0.37 -17.09
N LEU A 812 -30.37 -1.35 -18.00
CA LEU A 812 -29.07 -1.95 -18.32
C LEU A 812 -28.06 -0.94 -18.90
N LEU A 813 -28.57 0.19 -19.41
CA LEU A 813 -27.73 1.30 -19.86
C LEU A 813 -26.89 1.91 -18.72
N LEU A 814 -27.37 1.83 -17.47
CA LEU A 814 -26.64 2.35 -16.29
C LEU A 814 -25.67 1.34 -15.70
N PHE A 815 -25.67 0.10 -16.18
CA PHE A 815 -24.89 -1.00 -15.62
C PHE A 815 -23.51 -1.14 -16.30
N GLY A 816 -22.47 -1.40 -15.52
CA GLY A 816 -21.11 -1.62 -15.98
C GLY A 816 -20.55 -0.47 -16.83
N GLN A 817 -19.96 -0.79 -17.97
CA GLN A 817 -19.36 0.18 -18.88
C GLN A 817 -20.39 0.87 -19.80
N ASN A 818 -21.65 0.46 -19.81
CA ASN A 818 -22.63 0.98 -20.75
C ASN A 818 -22.91 2.46 -20.57
N ALA A 819 -23.00 2.94 -19.30
CA ALA A 819 -23.20 4.36 -19.00
C ALA A 819 -22.03 5.23 -19.49
N ALA A 820 -20.80 4.73 -19.33
CA ALA A 820 -19.60 5.42 -19.82
C ALA A 820 -19.59 5.51 -21.35
N ARG A 821 -19.86 4.38 -22.04
CA ARG A 821 -19.95 4.33 -23.52
C ARG A 821 -21.06 5.23 -24.06
N ALA A 822 -22.22 5.27 -23.39
CA ALA A 822 -23.31 6.15 -23.77
C ALA A 822 -22.93 7.63 -23.60
N ALA A 823 -22.30 7.98 -22.47
CA ALA A 823 -21.82 9.35 -22.23
C ALA A 823 -20.78 9.78 -23.27
N GLU A 824 -19.82 8.92 -23.63
CA GLU A 824 -18.85 9.18 -24.70
C GLU A 824 -19.53 9.48 -26.05
N LYS A 825 -20.51 8.68 -26.44
CA LYS A 825 -21.22 8.87 -27.69
C LYS A 825 -22.04 10.16 -27.72
N ILE A 826 -22.70 10.52 -26.61
CA ILE A 826 -23.43 11.77 -26.47
C ILE A 826 -22.46 12.95 -26.50
N TYR A 827 -21.35 12.86 -25.78
CA TYR A 827 -20.33 13.89 -25.79
C TYR A 827 -19.76 14.13 -27.19
N ALA A 828 -19.42 13.06 -27.90
CA ALA A 828 -18.94 13.14 -29.29
C ALA A 828 -19.98 13.81 -30.23
N ALA A 829 -21.27 13.48 -30.08
CA ALA A 829 -22.34 14.09 -30.83
C ALA A 829 -22.53 15.59 -30.56
N ILE A 830 -22.37 16.00 -29.29
CA ILE A 830 -22.36 17.43 -28.92
C ILE A 830 -21.14 18.12 -29.55
N ALA A 831 -19.95 17.49 -29.40
CA ALA A 831 -18.72 18.00 -29.97
C ALA A 831 -18.77 18.10 -31.51
N HIS A 832 -19.38 17.15 -32.23
CA HIS A 832 -19.51 17.18 -33.67
C HIS A 832 -20.46 18.26 -34.20
N THR A 833 -21.38 18.73 -33.41
CA THR A 833 -22.37 19.73 -33.84
C THR A 833 -21.79 21.11 -34.03
N TYR A 834 -20.73 21.46 -33.28
CA TYR A 834 -20.03 22.72 -33.40
C TYR A 834 -18.98 22.62 -34.53
N GLY A 835 -19.02 23.51 -35.51
CA GLY A 835 -18.08 23.55 -36.64
C GLY A 835 -16.61 23.69 -36.17
N GLU A 836 -15.64 23.32 -37.01
CA GLU A 836 -14.21 23.38 -36.63
C GLU A 836 -13.72 24.76 -36.17
N GLY A 837 -14.41 25.85 -36.60
CA GLY A 837 -14.12 27.21 -36.13
C GLY A 837 -14.76 27.63 -34.81
N GLU A 838 -15.70 26.84 -34.28
CA GLU A 838 -16.44 27.11 -33.04
C GLU A 838 -15.97 26.23 -31.86
N ARG A 839 -15.20 25.19 -32.17
CA ARG A 839 -14.63 24.27 -31.16
C ARG A 839 -13.27 24.79 -30.71
N ARG A 840 -13.10 25.07 -29.45
CA ARG A 840 -11.78 25.27 -28.89
C ARG A 840 -11.39 24.07 -28.02
N LEU A 841 -10.60 23.17 -28.59
CA LEU A 841 -9.99 22.06 -27.87
C LEU A 841 -8.88 22.65 -26.97
N VAL A 842 -8.94 22.42 -25.66
CA VAL A 842 -7.94 22.89 -24.71
C VAL A 842 -7.42 21.75 -23.85
N PRO A 843 -6.15 21.79 -23.40
CA PRO A 843 -5.60 20.76 -22.55
C PRO A 843 -6.09 20.93 -21.12
N ILE A 844 -6.26 19.83 -20.41
CA ILE A 844 -6.40 19.80 -18.97
C ILE A 844 -4.99 19.63 -18.42
N LEU A 845 -4.39 20.72 -17.96
CA LEU A 845 -3.05 20.69 -17.36
C LEU A 845 -3.09 19.98 -16.01
N ARG A 846 -2.03 19.25 -15.66
CA ARG A 846 -1.89 18.69 -14.32
C ARG A 846 -1.99 19.77 -13.27
N ARG A 847 -2.75 19.49 -12.22
CA ARG A 847 -3.09 20.48 -11.20
C ARG A 847 -1.87 21.00 -10.44
N PHE A 848 -0.96 20.10 -10.08
CA PHE A 848 0.18 20.40 -9.19
C PHE A 848 1.54 20.47 -9.92
N ASP A 849 1.59 20.04 -11.20
CA ASP A 849 2.80 19.94 -12.00
C ASP A 849 2.47 20.24 -13.47
N ARG A 850 2.19 21.50 -13.76
CA ARG A 850 1.65 21.98 -15.05
C ARG A 850 2.62 21.88 -16.22
N SER A 851 3.93 21.89 -15.94
CA SER A 851 4.97 21.89 -16.97
C SER A 851 6.21 21.16 -16.51
N GLY A 852 7.00 20.65 -17.45
CA GLY A 852 8.33 20.12 -17.21
C GLY A 852 9.36 20.83 -18.08
N SER A 853 10.63 20.61 -17.77
CA SER A 853 11.76 21.17 -18.51
C SER A 853 12.88 20.15 -18.62
N THR A 854 13.67 20.25 -19.69
CA THR A 854 14.92 19.51 -19.76
C THR A 854 15.93 19.95 -18.71
N GLU A 855 15.73 21.10 -18.05
CA GLU A 855 16.55 21.57 -16.92
C GLU A 855 16.50 20.63 -15.71
N ASP A 856 15.39 19.91 -15.55
CA ASP A 856 15.15 19.01 -14.42
C ASP A 856 15.79 17.63 -14.62
N VAL A 857 16.45 17.38 -15.75
CA VAL A 857 17.01 16.06 -16.09
C VAL A 857 18.32 15.82 -15.38
N HIS A 858 18.32 14.84 -14.48
CA HIS A 858 19.52 14.33 -13.83
C HIS A 858 19.29 12.89 -13.39
N PHE A 859 19.94 11.92 -14.05
CA PHE A 859 19.84 10.50 -13.72
C PHE A 859 21.08 9.72 -14.17
N ILE A 860 21.21 8.48 -13.68
CA ILE A 860 22.25 7.52 -14.10
C ILE A 860 21.60 6.40 -14.91
N THR A 861 22.23 6.01 -16.01
CA THR A 861 21.76 4.92 -16.86
C THR A 861 22.86 3.89 -17.17
N HIS A 862 22.46 2.64 -17.35
CA HIS A 862 23.30 1.55 -17.86
C HIS A 862 23.01 1.25 -19.33
N LYS A 863 22.06 1.95 -19.95
CA LYS A 863 21.79 1.84 -21.38
C LYS A 863 22.96 2.40 -22.21
N ALA A 864 22.97 2.09 -23.49
CA ALA A 864 23.92 2.72 -24.41
C ALA A 864 23.66 4.24 -24.48
N THR A 865 24.72 5.02 -24.54
CA THR A 865 24.62 6.48 -24.69
C THR A 865 25.51 6.97 -25.81
N MET A 866 25.11 8.08 -26.42
CA MET A 866 25.98 8.88 -27.29
C MET A 866 26.08 10.31 -26.74
N ALA A 867 27.22 10.96 -26.95
CA ALA A 867 27.38 12.38 -26.65
C ALA A 867 26.80 13.19 -27.81
N PRO A 868 25.80 14.05 -27.58
CA PRO A 868 25.26 14.91 -28.64
C PRO A 868 26.21 16.08 -28.95
N GLN A 869 26.04 16.69 -30.11
CA GLN A 869 26.70 17.94 -30.40
C GLN A 869 26.33 19.03 -29.39
N PRO A 870 27.28 19.76 -28.80
CA PRO A 870 27.05 20.72 -27.72
C PRO A 870 25.99 21.78 -28.04
N GLU A 871 25.82 22.10 -29.31
CA GLU A 871 24.96 23.17 -29.84
C GLU A 871 23.54 22.63 -30.16
N LYS A 872 23.29 21.32 -30.01
CA LYS A 872 22.05 20.66 -30.41
C LYS A 872 21.29 19.98 -29.26
N SER A 873 21.88 19.85 -28.08
CA SER A 873 21.19 19.26 -26.93
C SER A 873 21.56 19.95 -25.62
N HIS A 874 20.55 20.17 -24.78
CA HIS A 874 20.73 20.66 -23.41
C HIS A 874 21.44 19.62 -22.52
N LEU A 875 21.26 18.32 -22.83
CA LEU A 875 21.81 17.20 -22.06
C LEU A 875 23.24 16.87 -22.52
N ASN A 876 24.02 16.30 -21.63
CA ASN A 876 25.37 15.80 -21.91
C ASN A 876 25.38 14.46 -22.69
N HIS A 877 24.29 13.68 -22.62
CA HIS A 877 24.16 12.38 -23.30
C HIS A 877 22.74 12.15 -23.83
N VAL A 878 22.63 11.42 -24.92
CA VAL A 878 21.39 10.85 -25.46
C VAL A 878 21.40 9.35 -25.14
N VAL A 879 20.31 8.85 -24.60
CA VAL A 879 20.14 7.42 -24.26
C VAL A 879 19.62 6.67 -25.49
N LEU A 880 20.16 5.47 -25.75
CA LEU A 880 19.80 4.64 -26.88
C LEU A 880 19.17 3.32 -26.41
N ASP A 881 18.06 2.92 -27.03
CA ASP A 881 17.36 1.66 -26.73
C ASP A 881 17.94 0.46 -27.50
N GLY A 882 19.23 0.44 -27.75
CA GLY A 882 19.86 -0.63 -28.52
C GLY A 882 21.39 -0.68 -28.36
N VAL A 883 22.06 -1.26 -29.35
CA VAL A 883 23.52 -1.28 -29.41
C VAL A 883 23.99 -0.07 -30.21
N ARG A 884 24.96 0.66 -29.69
CA ARG A 884 25.58 1.80 -30.39
C ARG A 884 26.05 1.38 -31.79
N GLY A 885 25.78 2.20 -32.81
CA GLY A 885 26.09 1.94 -34.21
C GLY A 885 25.00 1.23 -34.98
N ASN A 886 23.92 0.78 -34.37
CA ASN A 886 22.82 0.08 -35.05
C ASN A 886 21.42 0.38 -34.46
N SER A 887 21.24 1.43 -33.66
CA SER A 887 19.93 1.81 -33.16
C SER A 887 19.25 2.83 -34.06
N TRP A 888 17.93 2.77 -34.13
CA TRP A 888 17.11 3.71 -34.88
C TRP A 888 17.14 5.11 -34.28
N GLU A 889 17.22 5.18 -32.95
CA GLU A 889 17.35 6.43 -32.20
C GLU A 889 18.68 7.13 -32.49
N GLU A 890 19.78 6.38 -32.70
CA GLU A 890 21.07 6.95 -33.09
C GLU A 890 21.02 7.55 -34.53
N ALA A 891 20.37 6.84 -35.46
CA ALA A 891 20.19 7.34 -36.80
C ALA A 891 19.35 8.63 -36.83
N LEU A 892 18.25 8.66 -36.03
CA LEU A 892 17.41 9.84 -35.89
C LEU A 892 18.17 11.00 -35.23
N ALA A 893 18.85 10.76 -34.12
CA ALA A 893 19.66 11.77 -33.43
C ALA A 893 20.71 12.37 -34.37
N THR A 894 21.39 11.51 -35.14
CA THR A 894 22.38 11.97 -36.14
C THR A 894 21.77 12.88 -37.21
N PHE A 895 20.55 12.54 -37.67
CA PHE A 895 19.83 13.41 -38.61
C PHE A 895 19.49 14.76 -38.00
N LEU A 896 18.96 14.75 -36.77
CA LEU A 896 18.57 15.99 -36.05
C LEU A 896 19.78 16.91 -35.77
N GLU A 897 20.96 16.35 -35.55
CA GLU A 897 22.20 17.11 -35.37
C GLU A 897 22.65 17.85 -36.61
N HIS A 898 22.42 17.25 -37.81
CA HIS A 898 22.85 17.83 -39.06
C HIS A 898 21.81 18.74 -39.72
N ASP A 899 20.58 18.74 -39.24
CA ASP A 899 19.53 19.59 -39.80
C ASP A 899 19.64 21.04 -39.23
N PRO A 900 19.86 22.06 -40.06
CA PRO A 900 20.00 23.42 -39.60
C PRO A 900 18.71 24.05 -39.03
N ARG A 901 17.54 23.46 -39.33
CA ARG A 901 16.23 23.87 -38.83
C ARG A 901 15.99 23.42 -37.37
N VAL A 902 16.75 22.44 -36.89
CA VAL A 902 16.68 21.95 -35.51
C VAL A 902 17.52 22.85 -34.62
N ARG A 903 16.90 23.48 -33.62
CA ARG A 903 17.57 24.29 -32.59
C ARG A 903 18.17 23.38 -31.51
N ALA A 904 17.34 22.50 -30.99
CA ALA A 904 17.70 21.52 -29.95
C ALA A 904 16.84 20.28 -30.02
N TYR A 905 17.35 19.17 -29.53
CA TYR A 905 16.56 17.96 -29.37
C TYR A 905 16.87 17.23 -28.07
N VAL A 906 15.94 16.41 -27.61
CA VAL A 906 16.11 15.55 -26.43
C VAL A 906 15.38 14.22 -26.64
N LYS A 907 16.02 13.09 -26.27
CA LYS A 907 15.34 11.81 -26.11
C LYS A 907 14.45 11.89 -24.87
N ASN A 908 13.20 11.46 -24.98
CA ASN A 908 12.26 11.46 -23.89
C ASN A 908 12.52 10.26 -22.95
N GLU A 909 13.73 10.19 -22.43
CA GLU A 909 14.10 9.23 -21.40
C GLU A 909 14.07 9.98 -20.06
N ARG A 910 13.14 9.61 -19.18
CA ARG A 910 12.92 10.21 -17.85
C ARG A 910 12.66 11.71 -17.83
N LEU A 911 12.24 12.24 -18.94
CA LEU A 911 11.85 13.62 -19.06
C LEU A 911 10.52 13.93 -18.36
N GLY A 912 9.68 12.90 -18.18
CA GLY A 912 8.34 13.05 -17.61
C GLY A 912 7.33 13.64 -18.59
N PHE A 913 7.66 13.68 -19.87
CA PHE A 913 6.73 14.09 -20.93
C PHE A 913 5.86 12.92 -21.37
N THR A 914 4.55 13.06 -21.26
CA THR A 914 3.57 12.04 -21.65
C THR A 914 2.40 12.65 -22.41
N ILE A 915 1.77 11.85 -23.27
CA ILE A 915 0.55 12.20 -23.99
C ILE A 915 -0.56 11.24 -23.50
N PRO A 916 -1.56 11.73 -22.74
CA PRO A 916 -2.67 10.90 -22.31
C PRO A 916 -3.54 10.52 -23.52
N TYR A 917 -3.87 9.21 -23.65
CA TYR A 917 -4.76 8.72 -24.71
C TYR A 917 -5.78 7.70 -24.16
N VAL A 918 -6.88 7.51 -24.85
CA VAL A 918 -7.92 6.54 -24.46
C VAL A 918 -7.87 5.34 -25.40
N HIS A 919 -7.77 4.16 -24.83
CA HIS A 919 -7.87 2.89 -25.57
C HIS A 919 -8.78 1.94 -24.79
N GLU A 920 -9.75 1.32 -25.46
CA GLU A 920 -10.77 0.44 -24.87
C GLU A 920 -11.49 1.02 -23.64
N GLY A 921 -11.73 2.35 -23.65
CA GLY A 921 -12.43 3.07 -22.58
C GLY A 921 -11.58 3.35 -21.33
N ARG A 922 -10.26 3.17 -21.41
CA ARG A 922 -9.31 3.50 -20.34
C ARG A 922 -8.33 4.56 -20.79
N THR A 923 -7.95 5.44 -19.88
CA THR A 923 -6.89 6.43 -20.10
C THR A 923 -5.53 5.78 -19.85
N HIS A 924 -4.62 5.96 -20.80
CA HIS A 924 -3.23 5.51 -20.75
C HIS A 924 -2.29 6.68 -21.02
N ASP A 925 -1.09 6.64 -20.50
CA ASP A 925 -0.02 7.57 -20.81
C ASP A 925 0.85 6.99 -21.95
N TYR A 926 1.05 7.77 -22.99
CA TYR A 926 1.95 7.47 -24.10
C TYR A 926 3.22 8.28 -23.97
N ILE A 927 4.38 7.64 -24.03
CA ILE A 927 5.70 8.26 -23.97
C ILE A 927 6.31 8.23 -25.36
N PRO A 928 6.30 9.34 -26.12
CA PRO A 928 6.96 9.41 -27.43
C PRO A 928 8.48 9.51 -27.29
N ASP A 929 9.23 9.18 -28.35
CA ASP A 929 10.68 8.98 -28.27
C ASP A 929 11.48 10.29 -28.15
N PHE A 930 11.14 11.33 -28.91
CA PHE A 930 11.92 12.58 -28.96
C PHE A 930 11.08 13.85 -28.91
N LEU A 931 11.64 14.91 -28.33
CA LEU A 931 11.19 16.28 -28.48
C LEU A 931 12.24 17.06 -29.27
N VAL A 932 11.80 17.75 -30.30
CA VAL A 932 12.67 18.50 -31.24
C VAL A 932 12.22 19.95 -31.31
N SER A 933 13.02 20.85 -30.73
CA SER A 933 12.79 22.29 -30.83
C SER A 933 13.33 22.80 -32.15
N LEU A 934 12.51 23.56 -32.90
CA LEU A 934 12.83 24.07 -34.23
C LEU A 934 13.15 25.57 -34.21
N GLN A 935 14.02 25.98 -35.11
CA GLN A 935 14.37 27.37 -35.30
C GLN A 935 13.56 27.98 -36.42
N GLY A 936 12.55 28.80 -36.06
CA GLY A 936 11.78 29.61 -36.99
C GLY A 936 12.42 30.93 -37.30
N SER A 937 11.88 31.63 -38.34
CA SER A 937 12.26 33.00 -38.68
C SER A 937 11.62 34.06 -37.78
N ASP A 938 10.68 33.66 -36.94
CA ASP A 938 9.93 34.49 -36.00
C ASP A 938 10.27 34.13 -34.53
N SER A 939 9.68 34.85 -33.58
CA SER A 939 9.89 34.62 -32.13
C SER A 939 9.03 33.44 -31.56
N VAL A 940 8.30 32.72 -32.38
CA VAL A 940 7.41 31.66 -31.93
C VAL A 940 8.21 30.38 -31.70
N GLU A 941 8.15 29.85 -30.47
CA GLU A 941 8.74 28.55 -30.15
C GLU A 941 7.94 27.42 -30.85
N ARG A 942 8.65 26.51 -31.48
CA ARG A 942 8.07 25.35 -32.18
C ARG A 942 8.75 24.09 -31.71
N THR A 943 7.94 23.11 -31.34
CA THR A 943 8.45 21.81 -30.88
C THR A 943 7.72 20.68 -31.60
N LEU A 944 8.49 19.75 -32.19
CA LEU A 944 7.99 18.55 -32.85
C LEU A 944 8.19 17.35 -31.91
N VAL A 945 7.10 16.62 -31.64
CA VAL A 945 7.15 15.32 -30.98
C VAL A 945 7.40 14.28 -32.05
N VAL A 946 8.41 13.43 -31.85
CA VAL A 946 8.77 12.38 -32.81
C VAL A 946 8.71 11.01 -32.16
N GLU A 947 7.99 10.10 -32.79
CA GLU A 947 7.92 8.67 -32.42
C GLU A 947 8.65 7.85 -33.45
N VAL A 948 9.41 6.85 -32.98
CA VAL A 948 10.07 5.83 -33.82
C VAL A 948 9.35 4.50 -33.63
N SER A 949 8.52 4.09 -34.58
CA SER A 949 7.71 2.89 -34.46
C SER A 949 8.27 1.71 -35.24
N GLY A 950 8.68 0.63 -34.51
CA GLY A 950 9.16 -0.62 -35.15
C GLY A 950 8.04 -1.60 -35.49
N GLY A 951 8.17 -2.35 -36.60
CA GLY A 951 7.17 -3.23 -37.20
C GLY A 951 6.68 -4.46 -36.38
N ARG A 952 6.84 -4.49 -35.06
CA ARG A 952 6.33 -5.55 -34.17
C ARG A 952 5.34 -5.05 -33.10
N LYS A 953 4.93 -3.80 -33.13
CA LYS A 953 3.94 -3.25 -32.17
C LYS A 953 2.52 -3.65 -32.61
N SER A 954 1.63 -3.90 -31.64
CA SER A 954 0.22 -4.23 -31.90
C SER A 954 -0.49 -3.07 -32.62
N PRO A 955 -1.23 -3.31 -33.71
CA PRO A 955 -1.78 -2.24 -34.57
C PRO A 955 -2.74 -1.29 -33.84
N GLY A 956 -3.65 -1.80 -33.01
CA GLY A 956 -4.71 -0.99 -32.38
C GLY A 956 -4.22 0.09 -31.39
N PRO A 957 -3.38 -0.23 -30.38
CA PRO A 957 -2.84 0.78 -29.47
C PRO A 957 -1.97 1.83 -30.18
N THR A 958 -1.23 1.43 -31.23
CA THR A 958 -0.32 2.33 -31.96
C THR A 958 -1.12 3.40 -32.72
N GLU A 959 -2.21 3.01 -33.39
CA GLU A 959 -3.07 3.94 -34.11
C GLU A 959 -3.79 4.91 -33.16
N ALA A 960 -4.25 4.44 -32.00
CA ALA A 960 -4.87 5.28 -30.98
C ALA A 960 -3.89 6.34 -30.41
N LYS A 961 -2.62 5.97 -30.18
CA LYS A 961 -1.55 6.86 -29.71
C LYS A 961 -1.28 7.99 -30.72
N ALA A 962 -0.99 7.60 -31.97
CA ALA A 962 -0.70 8.55 -33.05
C ALA A 962 -1.90 9.45 -33.35
N GLY A 963 -3.10 8.88 -33.39
CA GLY A 963 -4.34 9.61 -33.57
C GLY A 963 -4.59 10.65 -32.49
N THR A 964 -4.38 10.28 -31.23
CA THR A 964 -4.51 11.22 -30.09
C THR A 964 -3.46 12.32 -30.14
N ALA A 965 -2.18 11.97 -30.38
CA ALA A 965 -1.11 12.95 -30.42
C ALA A 965 -1.33 14.01 -31.52
N ARG A 966 -1.79 13.56 -32.68
CA ARG A 966 -2.00 14.42 -33.88
C ARG A 966 -3.29 15.21 -33.81
N ASN A 967 -4.40 14.59 -33.38
CA ASN A 967 -5.74 15.17 -33.52
C ASN A 967 -6.28 15.81 -32.23
N LEU A 968 -5.72 15.46 -31.06
CA LEU A 968 -6.18 15.98 -29.79
C LEU A 968 -5.07 16.76 -29.06
N TRP A 969 -3.92 16.11 -28.84
CA TRP A 969 -2.87 16.71 -27.98
C TRP A 969 -2.25 17.97 -28.62
N SER A 970 -1.73 17.86 -29.85
CA SER A 970 -1.09 19.01 -30.53
C SER A 970 -2.06 20.19 -30.70
N PRO A 971 -3.30 20.00 -31.20
CA PRO A 971 -4.25 21.10 -31.31
C PRO A 971 -4.65 21.70 -29.96
N ALA A 972 -4.83 20.89 -28.92
CA ALA A 972 -5.19 21.37 -27.59
C ALA A 972 -4.10 22.29 -27.01
N VAL A 973 -2.84 21.85 -27.07
CA VAL A 973 -1.70 22.62 -26.56
C VAL A 973 -1.53 23.92 -27.37
N ASN A 974 -1.65 23.84 -28.70
CA ASN A 974 -1.52 25.00 -29.57
C ASN A 974 -2.59 26.07 -29.30
N ASN A 975 -3.79 25.66 -28.92
CA ASN A 975 -4.88 26.58 -28.62
C ASN A 975 -4.69 27.39 -27.32
N THR A 976 -3.84 26.96 -26.41
CA THR A 976 -3.55 27.75 -25.19
C THR A 976 -2.57 28.91 -25.46
N GLY A 977 -1.65 28.72 -26.39
CA GLY A 977 -0.59 29.70 -26.70
C GLY A 977 0.55 29.79 -25.67
N ASP A 978 0.44 29.10 -24.51
CA ASP A 978 1.38 29.21 -23.40
C ASP A 978 2.70 28.45 -23.61
N PHE A 979 2.69 27.46 -24.50
CA PHE A 979 3.79 26.52 -24.72
C PHE A 979 4.36 26.57 -26.17
N GLY A 980 4.02 27.60 -26.96
CA GLY A 980 4.39 27.66 -28.37
C GLY A 980 3.56 26.72 -29.26
N LEU A 981 4.07 26.42 -30.46
CA LEU A 981 3.43 25.54 -31.43
C LEU A 981 4.02 24.14 -31.38
N TRP A 982 3.15 23.13 -31.31
CA TRP A 982 3.52 21.72 -31.23
C TRP A 982 3.00 20.94 -32.43
N GLY A 983 3.83 20.03 -32.94
CA GLY A 983 3.48 19.09 -33.99
C GLY A 983 3.81 17.67 -33.56
N TYR A 984 3.34 16.68 -34.35
CA TYR A 984 3.62 15.26 -34.12
C TYR A 984 4.03 14.58 -35.43
N ALA A 985 5.10 13.82 -35.40
CA ALA A 985 5.56 12.99 -36.51
C ALA A 985 5.87 11.57 -36.04
N GLU A 986 5.53 10.59 -36.85
CA GLU A 986 5.86 9.19 -36.67
C GLU A 986 6.76 8.71 -37.80
N VAL A 987 7.86 8.02 -37.45
CA VAL A 987 8.86 7.48 -38.38
C VAL A 987 8.96 5.98 -38.17
N HIS A 988 8.58 5.19 -39.16
CA HIS A 988 8.57 3.71 -39.01
C HIS A 988 9.95 3.07 -39.27
N ASN A 989 10.75 3.68 -40.11
CA ASN A 989 12.13 3.25 -40.39
C ASN A 989 13.03 4.48 -40.61
N PRO A 990 13.81 4.94 -39.62
CA PRO A 990 14.66 6.11 -39.80
C PRO A 990 15.71 6.01 -40.92
N LYS A 991 16.01 4.79 -41.42
CA LYS A 991 16.95 4.64 -42.53
C LYS A 991 16.35 4.99 -43.91
N ASP A 992 15.03 4.84 -44.03
CA ASP A 992 14.33 4.99 -45.29
C ASP A 992 13.35 6.18 -45.30
N GLU A 993 12.86 6.60 -44.12
CA GLU A 993 11.73 7.56 -43.96
C GLU A 993 12.11 8.92 -43.37
N LEU A 994 13.39 9.27 -43.29
CA LEU A 994 13.83 10.59 -42.81
C LEU A 994 13.27 11.76 -43.60
N HIS A 995 12.89 11.52 -44.88
CA HIS A 995 12.23 12.53 -45.70
C HIS A 995 10.84 12.93 -45.15
N LEU A 996 10.10 12.01 -44.51
CA LEU A 996 8.81 12.30 -43.84
C LEU A 996 9.00 13.21 -42.67
N LEU A 997 10.06 12.99 -41.90
CA LEU A 997 10.42 13.88 -40.77
C LEU A 997 10.79 15.26 -41.30
N SER A 998 11.55 15.37 -42.41
CA SER A 998 11.88 16.65 -43.01
C SER A 998 10.63 17.41 -43.45
N LEU A 999 9.64 16.70 -44.07
CA LEU A 999 8.34 17.31 -44.42
C LEU A 999 7.55 17.78 -43.21
N ALA A 1000 7.56 17.04 -42.13
CA ALA A 1000 6.90 17.44 -40.87
C ALA A 1000 7.55 18.69 -40.25
N ILE A 1001 8.88 18.79 -40.33
CA ILE A 1001 9.64 20.00 -39.91
C ILE A 1001 9.25 21.18 -40.77
N ASP A 1002 9.23 21.03 -42.10
CA ASP A 1002 8.84 22.11 -43.04
C ASP A 1002 7.40 22.58 -42.78
N SER A 1003 6.48 21.63 -42.58
CA SER A 1003 5.08 21.94 -42.27
C SER A 1003 4.92 22.76 -41.00
N LEU A 1004 5.63 22.39 -39.91
CA LEU A 1004 5.54 23.12 -38.66
C LEU A 1004 6.22 24.50 -38.73
N LEU A 1005 7.19 24.67 -39.59
CA LEU A 1005 7.85 25.95 -39.90
C LEU A 1005 7.09 26.82 -40.87
N GLY A 1006 6.03 26.30 -41.54
CA GLY A 1006 5.28 27.00 -42.57
C GLY A 1006 6.05 27.18 -43.89
N ILE A 1007 7.05 26.32 -44.15
CA ILE A 1007 7.86 26.34 -45.36
C ILE A 1007 7.08 25.58 -46.43
N GLN A 1008 6.71 26.22 -47.52
CA GLN A 1008 6.04 25.50 -48.63
C GLN A 1008 7.04 24.57 -49.34
N PRO A 1009 6.66 23.26 -49.58
CA PRO A 1009 7.53 22.37 -50.29
C PRO A 1009 7.82 22.92 -51.67
N SER A 1010 9.10 23.04 -52.03
CA SER A 1010 9.50 23.44 -53.37
C SER A 1010 8.95 22.44 -54.40
N GLN A 1011 8.36 22.93 -55.50
CA GLN A 1011 7.64 22.15 -56.56
C GLN A 1011 8.46 21.00 -57.20
N GLY A 1012 9.73 20.77 -56.80
CA GLY A 1012 10.58 19.69 -57.29
C GLY A 1012 10.42 18.35 -56.54
N ALA A 1013 9.81 18.30 -55.35
CA ALA A 1013 9.70 17.05 -54.56
C ALA A 1013 8.38 16.29 -54.79
N ALA A 1014 7.37 16.92 -55.41
CA ALA A 1014 6.07 16.27 -55.66
C ALA A 1014 6.11 15.27 -56.84
N ALA A 1015 7.19 15.24 -57.65
CA ALA A 1015 7.32 14.31 -58.77
C ALA A 1015 7.96 12.95 -58.42
N ALA A 1016 8.55 12.82 -57.21
CA ALA A 1016 9.22 11.59 -56.77
C ALA A 1016 8.32 10.67 -55.91
N SER A 1017 7.10 11.10 -55.52
CA SER A 1017 6.16 10.29 -54.73
C SER A 1017 5.02 9.66 -55.55
N ALA A 1018 5.04 9.83 -56.89
CA ALA A 1018 4.06 9.28 -57.82
C ALA A 1018 4.68 8.29 -58.83
N ALA A 1019 5.93 7.78 -58.57
CA ALA A 1019 6.56 6.74 -59.35
C ALA A 1019 6.79 5.48 -58.51
#